data_a70314bf5673fc8de3a87ee56166024e
#
_entry.id   a70314bf5673fc8de3a87ee56166024e
#
_cell.length_a   1.000
_cell.length_b   1.000
_cell.length_c   1.000
_cell.angle_alpha   90.00
_cell.angle_beta   90.00
_cell.angle_gamma   90.00
#
_symmetry.space_group_name_H-M   'P 1'
#
loop_
_entity.id
_entity.type
_entity.pdbx_description
1 polymer ?
#
loop_
_entity_poly.entity_id
_entity_poly.type
_entity_poly.pdbx_seq_one_letter_code
_entity_poly.pdbx_strand_id
1 'polypeptide(L)'
;VIVGNVDAQDIQKRILATFNQVAKGHPTPLGNYPLTYKKGITLHEVKDTVGTSSKLEFIIPHEGVVANTIASTALKEQYRLLMSAIGKRMAAQGIRCDVNDAWYLANQNHFSFSVEGRGKQELKEKMTKVLSVFSNIASKGFGKEELADYITEKVNRMSVDTVGFQSSKWCDDFVDYIIAGDRYLTWNEDMEEVRQLVRQTSSSQLKKLFKTILQEGNKSLLVAYQNNAGKEESFNEKELLQLWQQGLKTPMPAYTYQRKKVAEKQHIDIPACLTTTHADASSSIVCKRKYEDIEVKEYLLRNGLRLVLRPTTDKDSTINIAMHGRGGIGDLSKQDYPLLKDAVSYVDMGGLAHIDTDLLTEVMQEEGLSMSIGIDDYWHQVLASAPIDKAQELMNLVYEKITAPGKSYEDFKEVRDSEIESWGKETLLNRLLKRDTNRMLSRRVDSLVCNIPTNSGIKIQKEDLSKLNLDSMTTYYKSLFANPLQTTLIVTGNFAENEVLRTIVNTFARLKTSAQMTRFQDKPSNMPKSPYKEAFENDVESQTVLNYIYSGNYKPGLRQSLMLKLMRDVMQNRLLSILREKLNIVYSPYADLYYAGVPQAKYNFWLEVAVKNENRNKAMQALDEIIKDLQTNCISEGELNKLKMSFLVTKRKSLSDDAPAEWKNVLTNLLHNGESLEDFDNYSNCLKSITPEDIRKGFEDYVRPERVALLYKGNPF
;
A
#
# COMPACT_ATOMS: atom_id res chain seq x y z
N VAL A 1 -21.93 18.46 -2.52
CA VAL A 1 -22.36 17.43 -1.56
C VAL A 1 -21.69 17.72 -0.23
N ILE A 2 -22.45 17.61 0.88
CA ILE A 2 -21.96 17.75 2.24
C ILE A 2 -22.46 16.54 3.04
N VAL A 3 -21.54 15.77 3.58
CA VAL A 3 -21.82 14.56 4.36
C VAL A 3 -21.03 14.58 5.66
N GLY A 4 -21.70 14.26 6.77
CA GLY A 4 -21.05 14.20 8.08
C GLY A 4 -22.05 14.33 9.23
N ASN A 5 -21.57 14.40 10.45
CA ASN A 5 -22.39 14.65 11.62
C ASN A 5 -22.69 16.16 11.73
N VAL A 6 -23.67 16.62 10.96
CA VAL A 6 -24.04 18.02 10.83
C VAL A 6 -25.54 18.21 11.03
N ASP A 7 -25.93 19.37 11.54
CA ASP A 7 -27.33 19.80 11.53
C ASP A 7 -27.70 20.31 10.13
N ALA A 8 -28.65 19.63 9.47
CA ALA A 8 -29.03 19.92 8.08
C ALA A 8 -29.62 21.33 7.93
N GLN A 9 -30.36 21.82 8.93
CA GLN A 9 -30.97 23.14 8.88
C GLN A 9 -29.93 24.25 9.07
N ASP A 10 -28.96 24.06 9.96
CA ASP A 10 -27.87 25.02 10.17
C ASP A 10 -26.98 25.10 8.91
N ILE A 11 -26.64 23.94 8.32
CA ILE A 11 -25.86 23.90 7.07
C ILE A 11 -26.63 24.56 5.92
N GLN A 12 -27.94 24.29 5.79
CA GLN A 12 -28.76 24.94 4.77
C GLN A 12 -28.76 26.47 4.92
N LYS A 13 -28.92 26.97 6.14
CA LYS A 13 -28.85 28.42 6.42
C LYS A 13 -27.50 29.01 6.01
N ARG A 14 -26.41 28.34 6.31
CA ARG A 14 -25.05 28.79 5.94
C ARG A 14 -24.84 28.78 4.45
N ILE A 15 -25.29 27.72 3.75
CA ILE A 15 -25.25 27.66 2.28
C ILE A 15 -26.02 28.81 1.66
N LEU A 16 -27.26 29.04 2.12
CA LEU A 16 -28.07 30.13 1.60
C LEU A 16 -27.45 31.49 1.90
N ALA A 17 -26.96 31.71 3.12
CA ALA A 17 -26.28 32.97 3.47
C ALA A 17 -25.02 33.25 2.63
N THR A 18 -24.28 32.19 2.26
CA THR A 18 -23.05 32.32 1.49
C THR A 18 -23.30 32.43 -0.02
N PHE A 19 -24.15 31.58 -0.57
CA PHE A 19 -24.28 31.43 -2.02
C PHE A 19 -25.45 32.19 -2.64
N ASN A 20 -26.46 32.61 -1.87
CA ASN A 20 -27.57 33.44 -2.41
C ASN A 20 -27.11 34.82 -2.92
N GLN A 21 -25.94 35.27 -2.53
CA GLN A 21 -25.34 36.51 -3.00
C GLN A 21 -24.62 36.36 -4.35
N VAL A 22 -24.40 35.11 -4.81
CA VAL A 22 -23.75 34.84 -6.10
C VAL A 22 -24.77 35.18 -7.20
N ALA A 23 -24.38 36.08 -8.11
CA ALA A 23 -25.23 36.44 -9.22
C ALA A 23 -25.58 35.19 -10.05
N LYS A 24 -26.88 35.09 -10.43
CA LYS A 24 -27.31 34.03 -11.36
C LYS A 24 -26.57 34.16 -12.68
N GLY A 25 -25.63 33.27 -12.93
CA GLY A 25 -25.01 33.11 -14.23
C GLY A 25 -25.95 32.35 -15.19
N HIS A 26 -25.69 32.44 -16.47
CA HIS A 26 -26.31 31.55 -17.43
C HIS A 26 -25.62 30.18 -17.32
N PRO A 27 -26.34 29.05 -17.14
CA PRO A 27 -25.71 27.74 -17.16
C PRO A 27 -25.05 27.54 -18.52
N THR A 28 -23.74 27.29 -18.50
CA THR A 28 -23.05 26.83 -19.72
C THR A 28 -23.63 25.46 -20.06
N PRO A 29 -24.24 25.28 -21.25
CA PRO A 29 -24.71 23.97 -21.64
C PRO A 29 -23.54 22.98 -21.55
N LEU A 30 -23.74 21.86 -20.90
CA LEU A 30 -22.80 20.75 -20.97
C LEU A 30 -22.65 20.39 -22.44
N GLY A 31 -21.46 20.66 -23.02
CA GLY A 31 -21.20 20.35 -24.41
C GLY A 31 -21.38 18.84 -24.62
N ASN A 32 -22.21 18.48 -25.58
CA ASN A 32 -22.25 17.10 -26.03
C ASN A 32 -20.99 16.86 -26.88
N TYR A 33 -20.02 16.16 -26.33
CA TYR A 33 -18.78 15.78 -27.03
C TYR A 33 -18.87 14.30 -27.41
N PRO A 34 -19.55 13.94 -28.53
CA PRO A 34 -19.64 12.56 -28.95
C PRO A 34 -18.23 12.06 -29.30
N LEU A 35 -17.81 10.98 -28.66
CA LEU A 35 -16.59 10.31 -29.01
C LEU A 35 -16.80 9.57 -30.34
N THR A 36 -16.00 9.90 -31.34
CA THR A 36 -16.01 9.22 -32.63
C THR A 36 -14.69 8.47 -32.83
N TYR A 37 -14.79 7.19 -33.10
CA TYR A 37 -13.61 6.36 -33.34
C TYR A 37 -13.47 6.09 -34.85
N LYS A 38 -12.22 6.11 -35.32
CA LYS A 38 -11.89 5.71 -36.70
C LYS A 38 -12.31 4.26 -36.92
N LYS A 39 -13.01 3.98 -38.03
CA LYS A 39 -13.32 2.61 -38.42
C LYS A 39 -12.04 1.83 -38.74
N GLY A 40 -12.01 0.57 -38.33
CA GLY A 40 -10.84 -0.28 -38.52
C GLY A 40 -9.88 -0.20 -37.33
N ILE A 41 -8.60 -0.37 -37.59
CA ILE A 41 -7.54 -0.31 -36.57
C ILE A 41 -6.90 1.07 -36.53
N THR A 42 -6.60 1.52 -35.32
CA THR A 42 -5.73 2.69 -35.08
C THR A 42 -4.60 2.25 -34.17
N LEU A 43 -3.36 2.34 -34.66
CA LEU A 43 -2.16 1.95 -33.91
C LEU A 43 -1.50 3.19 -33.29
N HIS A 44 -1.24 3.12 -32.01
CA HIS A 44 -0.34 4.01 -31.27
C HIS A 44 0.90 3.23 -30.84
N GLU A 45 2.05 3.56 -31.40
CA GLU A 45 3.33 2.97 -31.02
C GLU A 45 4.12 3.97 -30.17
N VAL A 46 4.53 3.53 -28.99
CA VAL A 46 5.48 4.22 -28.11
C VAL A 46 6.78 3.43 -28.10
N LYS A 47 7.87 4.06 -28.53
CA LYS A 47 9.20 3.45 -28.45
C LYS A 47 9.79 3.79 -27.09
N ASP A 48 9.90 2.79 -26.24
CA ASP A 48 10.54 2.88 -24.93
C ASP A 48 11.86 2.12 -24.97
N THR A 49 12.96 2.85 -24.77
CA THR A 49 14.31 2.26 -24.75
C THR A 49 14.74 1.79 -23.37
N VAL A 50 13.88 1.91 -22.37
CA VAL A 50 14.20 1.68 -20.95
C VAL A 50 13.60 0.39 -20.41
N GLY A 51 12.49 -0.09 -20.98
CA GLY A 51 11.81 -1.31 -20.54
C GLY A 51 12.54 -2.60 -20.98
N THR A 52 12.31 -3.68 -20.24
CA THR A 52 12.86 -5.01 -20.54
C THR A 52 11.92 -5.89 -21.37
N SER A 53 10.63 -5.53 -21.44
CA SER A 53 9.59 -6.21 -22.21
C SER A 53 8.80 -5.22 -23.05
N SER A 54 8.31 -5.66 -24.19
CA SER A 54 7.35 -4.92 -25.01
C SER A 54 5.93 -5.31 -24.60
N LYS A 55 4.98 -4.36 -24.68
CA LYS A 55 3.57 -4.58 -24.37
C LYS A 55 2.70 -4.32 -25.59
N LEU A 56 1.81 -5.26 -25.90
CA LEU A 56 0.80 -5.11 -26.94
C LEU A 56 -0.57 -5.12 -26.29
N GLU A 57 -1.31 -4.03 -26.42
CA GLU A 57 -2.64 -3.84 -25.84
C GLU A 57 -3.67 -3.55 -26.93
N PHE A 58 -4.77 -4.28 -26.91
CA PHE A 58 -5.94 -4.05 -27.75
C PHE A 58 -7.04 -3.43 -26.90
N ILE A 59 -7.67 -2.39 -27.42
CA ILE A 59 -8.71 -1.61 -26.74
C ILE A 59 -9.92 -1.53 -27.65
N ILE A 60 -11.08 -1.95 -27.14
CA ILE A 60 -12.35 -1.92 -27.84
C ILE A 60 -13.24 -0.89 -27.14
N PRO A 61 -13.49 0.26 -27.77
CA PRO A 61 -14.51 1.18 -27.28
C PRO A 61 -15.92 0.58 -27.43
N HIS A 62 -16.72 0.66 -26.41
CA HIS A 62 -18.11 0.26 -26.46
C HIS A 62 -18.97 1.11 -25.52
N GLU A 63 -20.29 1.02 -25.67
CA GLU A 63 -21.21 1.76 -24.82
C GLU A 63 -21.16 1.22 -23.38
N GLY A 64 -20.96 2.12 -22.42
CA GLY A 64 -20.97 1.84 -21.00
C GLY A 64 -22.39 1.71 -20.44
N VAL A 65 -22.52 1.07 -19.29
CA VAL A 65 -23.80 0.93 -18.59
C VAL A 65 -23.92 2.01 -17.52
N VAL A 66 -24.92 2.88 -17.66
CA VAL A 66 -25.32 3.81 -16.60
C VAL A 66 -26.19 3.05 -15.59
N ALA A 67 -25.74 2.94 -14.35
CA ALA A 67 -26.40 2.15 -13.30
C ALA A 67 -27.53 2.95 -12.62
N ASN A 68 -28.51 3.42 -13.39
CA ASN A 68 -29.61 4.27 -12.91
C ASN A 68 -30.85 3.48 -12.44
N THR A 69 -30.86 2.17 -12.58
CA THR A 69 -31.88 1.24 -12.07
C THR A 69 -31.22 0.02 -11.43
N ILE A 70 -31.98 -0.74 -10.63
CA ILE A 70 -31.46 -2.02 -10.07
C ILE A 70 -31.06 -2.96 -11.19
N ALA A 71 -31.84 -3.06 -12.26
CA ALA A 71 -31.50 -3.91 -13.40
C ALA A 71 -30.23 -3.47 -14.13
N SER A 72 -30.01 -2.17 -14.35
CA SER A 72 -28.78 -1.68 -14.97
C SER A 72 -27.58 -1.80 -14.02
N THR A 73 -27.76 -1.66 -12.72
CA THR A 73 -26.72 -1.96 -11.72
C THR A 73 -26.33 -3.45 -11.76
N ALA A 74 -27.31 -4.34 -11.79
CA ALA A 74 -27.05 -5.77 -11.96
C ALA A 74 -26.33 -6.08 -13.29
N LEU A 75 -26.68 -5.39 -14.38
CA LEU A 75 -25.98 -5.52 -15.66
C LEU A 75 -24.53 -5.07 -15.56
N LYS A 76 -24.24 -3.95 -14.89
CA LYS A 76 -22.87 -3.49 -14.62
C LYS A 76 -22.07 -4.54 -13.83
N GLU A 77 -22.69 -5.19 -12.84
CA GLU A 77 -22.07 -6.29 -12.10
C GLU A 77 -21.89 -7.57 -12.95
N GLN A 78 -22.77 -7.83 -13.91
CA GLN A 78 -22.59 -8.93 -14.88
C GLN A 78 -21.41 -8.68 -15.83
N TYR A 79 -21.15 -7.43 -16.24
CA TYR A 79 -19.92 -7.09 -16.96
C TYR A 79 -18.67 -7.37 -16.10
N ARG A 80 -18.67 -6.98 -14.84
CA ARG A 80 -17.58 -7.27 -13.90
C ARG A 80 -17.37 -8.78 -13.69
N LEU A 81 -18.48 -9.54 -13.58
CA LEU A 81 -18.43 -11.01 -13.53
C LEU A 81 -17.80 -11.59 -14.81
N LEU A 82 -18.20 -11.07 -15.99
CA LEU A 82 -17.64 -11.49 -17.27
C LEU A 82 -16.13 -11.26 -17.32
N MET A 83 -15.63 -10.09 -16.90
CA MET A 83 -14.19 -9.79 -16.87
C MET A 83 -13.43 -10.75 -15.95
N SER A 84 -13.94 -10.98 -14.75
CA SER A 84 -13.37 -11.94 -13.80
C SER A 84 -13.35 -13.36 -14.39
N ALA A 85 -14.44 -13.80 -15.00
CA ALA A 85 -14.55 -15.13 -15.62
C ALA A 85 -13.58 -15.31 -16.81
N ILE A 86 -13.39 -14.26 -17.62
CA ILE A 86 -12.40 -14.26 -18.71
C ILE A 86 -11.00 -14.43 -18.13
N GLY A 87 -10.63 -13.59 -17.13
CA GLY A 87 -9.31 -13.66 -16.48
C GLY A 87 -9.01 -15.03 -15.89
N LYS A 88 -9.98 -15.65 -15.21
CA LYS A 88 -9.84 -17.00 -14.64
C LYS A 88 -9.66 -18.07 -15.72
N ARG A 89 -10.41 -18.01 -16.82
CA ARG A 89 -10.24 -18.95 -17.92
C ARG A 89 -8.86 -18.79 -18.60
N MET A 90 -8.35 -17.56 -18.71
CA MET A 90 -6.99 -17.29 -19.19
C MET A 90 -5.95 -17.93 -18.26
N ALA A 91 -6.06 -17.68 -16.97
CA ALA A 91 -5.16 -18.25 -15.97
C ALA A 91 -5.15 -19.79 -15.99
N ALA A 92 -6.34 -20.40 -16.08
CA ALA A 92 -6.48 -21.86 -16.20
C ALA A 92 -5.85 -22.46 -17.49
N GLN A 93 -5.60 -21.64 -18.51
CA GLN A 93 -4.88 -22.01 -19.73
C GLN A 93 -3.39 -21.62 -19.69
N GLY A 94 -2.90 -21.15 -18.54
CA GLY A 94 -1.51 -20.67 -18.40
C GLY A 94 -1.22 -19.38 -19.21
N ILE A 95 -2.27 -18.62 -19.56
CA ILE A 95 -2.15 -17.38 -20.33
C ILE A 95 -2.11 -16.19 -19.37
N ARG A 96 -0.99 -15.49 -19.33
CA ARG A 96 -0.86 -14.20 -18.62
C ARG A 96 -1.35 -13.10 -19.56
N CYS A 97 -2.48 -12.49 -19.20
CA CYS A 97 -3.12 -11.41 -19.94
C CYS A 97 -3.87 -10.51 -18.94
N ASP A 98 -3.62 -9.23 -19.01
CA ASP A 98 -4.43 -8.25 -18.27
C ASP A 98 -5.71 -8.01 -19.07
N VAL A 99 -6.85 -8.11 -18.41
CA VAL A 99 -8.18 -7.88 -19.01
C VAL A 99 -8.93 -6.90 -18.12
N ASN A 100 -9.40 -5.81 -18.70
CA ASN A 100 -10.11 -4.77 -18.00
C ASN A 100 -11.26 -4.20 -18.86
N ASP A 101 -12.33 -3.77 -18.21
CA ASP A 101 -13.39 -2.98 -18.82
C ASP A 101 -13.65 -1.78 -17.90
N ALA A 102 -13.20 -0.62 -18.32
CA ALA A 102 -13.23 0.59 -17.51
C ALA A 102 -13.99 1.71 -18.21
N TRP A 103 -14.70 2.51 -17.41
CA TRP A 103 -15.25 3.76 -17.86
C TRP A 103 -14.13 4.69 -18.35
N TYR A 104 -14.33 5.30 -19.53
CA TYR A 104 -13.37 6.20 -20.13
C TYR A 104 -13.84 7.65 -20.14
N LEU A 105 -14.98 7.94 -20.81
CA LEU A 105 -15.53 9.28 -20.91
C LEU A 105 -17.01 9.21 -21.32
N ALA A 106 -17.84 10.11 -20.77
CA ALA A 106 -19.28 10.13 -21.02
C ALA A 106 -19.93 8.76 -20.73
N ASN A 107 -20.59 8.15 -21.70
CA ASN A 107 -21.19 6.81 -21.62
C ASN A 107 -20.34 5.73 -22.33
N GLN A 108 -19.05 5.97 -22.49
CA GLN A 108 -18.15 5.03 -23.18
C GLN A 108 -17.27 4.27 -22.20
N ASN A 109 -17.20 2.96 -22.39
CA ASN A 109 -16.23 2.08 -21.76
C ASN A 109 -15.14 1.67 -22.77
N HIS A 110 -13.97 1.37 -22.25
CA HIS A 110 -12.87 0.74 -22.98
C HIS A 110 -12.65 -0.67 -22.42
N PHE A 111 -13.01 -1.67 -23.19
CA PHE A 111 -12.59 -3.03 -22.94
C PHE A 111 -11.16 -3.20 -23.46
N SER A 112 -10.20 -3.39 -22.58
CA SER A 112 -8.79 -3.53 -22.92
C SER A 112 -8.24 -4.88 -22.48
N PHE A 113 -7.28 -5.39 -23.24
CA PHE A 113 -6.52 -6.59 -22.88
C PHE A 113 -5.11 -6.52 -23.46
N SER A 114 -4.14 -6.97 -22.68
CA SER A 114 -2.73 -6.83 -23.04
C SER A 114 -1.89 -8.05 -22.72
N VAL A 115 -0.83 -8.20 -23.51
CA VAL A 115 0.21 -9.21 -23.33
C VAL A 115 1.58 -8.56 -23.35
N GLU A 116 2.51 -9.12 -22.59
CA GLU A 116 3.90 -8.70 -22.57
C GLU A 116 4.81 -9.78 -23.15
N GLY A 117 5.89 -9.38 -23.82
CA GLY A 117 6.85 -10.29 -24.43
C GLY A 117 8.15 -9.60 -24.84
N ARG A 118 9.17 -10.39 -25.18
CA ARG A 118 10.51 -9.88 -25.53
C ARG A 118 10.66 -9.45 -26.99
N GLY A 119 9.61 -9.59 -27.80
CA GLY A 119 9.65 -9.24 -29.22
C GLY A 119 8.32 -9.47 -29.90
N LYS A 120 8.22 -8.97 -31.13
CA LYS A 120 7.00 -8.98 -31.95
C LYS A 120 6.39 -10.37 -32.14
N GLN A 121 7.25 -11.40 -32.36
CA GLN A 121 6.77 -12.76 -32.60
C GLN A 121 6.12 -13.35 -31.34
N GLU A 122 6.74 -13.20 -30.18
CA GLU A 122 6.19 -13.67 -28.90
C GLU A 122 4.85 -12.99 -28.58
N LEU A 123 4.77 -11.67 -28.82
CA LEU A 123 3.52 -10.91 -28.63
C LEU A 123 2.41 -11.43 -29.56
N LYS A 124 2.71 -11.74 -30.82
CA LYS A 124 1.74 -12.34 -31.78
C LYS A 124 1.23 -13.68 -31.28
N GLU A 125 2.11 -14.54 -30.80
CA GLU A 125 1.76 -15.88 -30.31
C GLU A 125 0.89 -15.80 -29.05
N LYS A 126 1.27 -14.96 -28.08
CA LYS A 126 0.50 -14.74 -26.87
C LYS A 126 -0.88 -14.12 -27.17
N MET A 127 -0.93 -13.08 -28.01
CA MET A 127 -2.17 -12.44 -28.39
C MET A 127 -3.09 -13.40 -29.18
N THR A 128 -2.55 -14.26 -30.03
CA THR A 128 -3.32 -15.30 -30.74
C THR A 128 -3.99 -16.26 -29.75
N LYS A 129 -3.27 -16.68 -28.69
CA LYS A 129 -3.85 -17.53 -27.64
C LYS A 129 -4.99 -16.82 -26.91
N VAL A 130 -4.81 -15.54 -26.53
CA VAL A 130 -5.85 -14.72 -25.92
C VAL A 130 -7.10 -14.66 -26.79
N LEU A 131 -6.95 -14.31 -28.06
CA LEU A 131 -8.04 -14.21 -29.01
C LEU A 131 -8.76 -15.55 -29.27
N SER A 132 -8.04 -16.69 -29.21
CA SER A 132 -8.65 -18.01 -29.31
C SER A 132 -9.57 -18.33 -28.14
N VAL A 133 -9.18 -17.93 -26.90
CA VAL A 133 -10.05 -18.04 -25.72
C VAL A 133 -11.26 -17.14 -25.86
N PHE A 134 -11.09 -15.90 -26.32
CA PHE A 134 -12.21 -14.98 -26.58
C PHE A 134 -13.22 -15.55 -27.57
N SER A 135 -12.73 -16.10 -28.68
CA SER A 135 -13.57 -16.77 -29.67
C SER A 135 -14.34 -17.96 -29.07
N ASN A 136 -13.72 -18.73 -28.23
CA ASN A 136 -14.35 -19.86 -27.53
C ASN A 136 -15.49 -19.34 -26.59
N ILE A 137 -15.20 -18.34 -25.76
CA ILE A 137 -16.21 -17.75 -24.85
C ILE A 137 -17.36 -17.14 -25.65
N ALA A 138 -17.08 -16.41 -26.73
CA ALA A 138 -18.11 -15.79 -27.58
C ALA A 138 -18.98 -16.81 -28.33
N SER A 139 -18.45 -18.01 -28.60
CA SER A 139 -19.18 -19.07 -29.30
C SER A 139 -19.88 -20.06 -28.37
N LYS A 140 -19.18 -20.52 -27.31
CA LYS A 140 -19.67 -21.58 -26.41
C LYS A 140 -20.12 -21.09 -25.05
N GLY A 141 -19.61 -19.91 -24.57
CA GLY A 141 -19.87 -19.40 -23.24
C GLY A 141 -19.06 -20.13 -22.17
N PHE A 142 -19.60 -20.17 -20.96
CA PHE A 142 -19.02 -20.84 -19.78
C PHE A 142 -19.78 -22.13 -19.47
N GLY A 143 -19.09 -23.13 -18.95
CA GLY A 143 -19.70 -24.37 -18.46
C GLY A 143 -20.65 -24.09 -17.25
N LYS A 144 -21.59 -24.99 -16.99
CA LYS A 144 -22.58 -24.81 -15.94
C LYS A 144 -21.92 -24.72 -14.53
N GLU A 145 -21.03 -25.63 -14.23
CA GLU A 145 -20.31 -25.65 -12.94
C GLU A 145 -19.33 -24.49 -12.83
N GLU A 146 -18.58 -24.23 -13.88
CA GLU A 146 -17.65 -23.09 -13.97
C GLU A 146 -18.35 -21.75 -13.66
N LEU A 147 -19.48 -21.51 -14.31
CA LEU A 147 -20.23 -20.27 -14.11
C LEU A 147 -20.84 -20.20 -12.70
N ALA A 148 -21.32 -21.31 -12.15
CA ALA A 148 -21.89 -21.36 -10.81
C ALA A 148 -20.85 -20.97 -9.74
N ASP A 149 -19.61 -21.45 -9.88
CA ASP A 149 -18.53 -21.13 -8.96
C ASP A 149 -18.12 -19.65 -9.09
N TYR A 150 -18.05 -19.11 -10.31
CA TYR A 150 -17.75 -17.69 -10.54
C TYR A 150 -18.84 -16.75 -10.01
N ILE A 151 -20.10 -17.11 -10.16
CA ILE A 151 -21.24 -16.37 -9.60
C ILE A 151 -21.18 -16.39 -8.08
N THR A 152 -20.94 -17.55 -7.48
CA THR A 152 -20.85 -17.69 -6.01
C THR A 152 -19.76 -16.79 -5.45
N GLU A 153 -18.57 -16.83 -6.01
CA GLU A 153 -17.47 -15.97 -5.59
C GLU A 153 -17.79 -14.49 -5.78
N LYS A 154 -18.39 -14.12 -6.94
CA LYS A 154 -18.76 -12.73 -7.20
C LYS A 154 -19.78 -12.22 -6.18
N VAL A 155 -20.82 -13.00 -5.91
CA VAL A 155 -21.89 -12.62 -4.96
C VAL A 155 -21.34 -12.54 -3.54
N ASN A 156 -20.44 -13.43 -3.14
CA ASN A 156 -19.78 -13.38 -1.83
C ASN A 156 -18.93 -12.11 -1.66
N ARG A 157 -18.23 -11.68 -2.72
CA ARG A 157 -17.49 -10.41 -2.72
C ARG A 157 -18.39 -9.16 -2.76
N MET A 158 -19.64 -9.30 -3.17
CA MET A 158 -20.66 -8.26 -3.06
C MET A 158 -21.26 -8.22 -1.65
N SER A 159 -20.71 -8.95 -0.68
CA SER A 159 -21.11 -8.88 0.71
C SER A 159 -20.95 -7.44 1.19
N VAL A 160 -21.97 -6.97 1.85
CA VAL A 160 -22.05 -5.60 2.35
C VAL A 160 -20.97 -5.45 3.40
N ASP A 161 -20.02 -4.57 3.17
CA ASP A 161 -19.27 -3.96 4.25
C ASP A 161 -20.26 -3.16 5.08
N THR A 162 -20.82 -3.80 6.09
CA THR A 162 -21.66 -3.16 7.11
C THR A 162 -20.83 -2.34 8.08
N VAL A 163 -19.52 -2.36 7.91
CA VAL A 163 -18.55 -1.63 8.72
C VAL A 163 -18.62 -0.17 8.36
N GLY A 164 -19.19 0.59 9.29
CA GLY A 164 -19.15 2.02 9.46
C GLY A 164 -19.09 2.85 8.16
N PHE A 165 -20.25 3.34 7.69
CA PHE A 165 -20.31 4.30 6.59
C PHE A 165 -19.44 5.52 6.90
N GLN A 166 -18.25 5.55 6.37
CA GLN A 166 -17.42 6.75 6.44
C GLN A 166 -18.07 7.85 5.61
N SER A 167 -18.12 9.06 6.15
CA SER A 167 -18.68 10.23 5.44
C SER A 167 -18.05 10.45 4.07
N SER A 168 -16.77 10.06 3.87
CA SER A 168 -16.10 10.09 2.57
C SER A 168 -16.77 9.19 1.55
N LYS A 169 -17.09 7.94 1.90
CA LYS A 169 -17.75 7.00 0.99
C LYS A 169 -19.13 7.50 0.56
N TRP A 170 -19.92 8.00 1.51
CA TRP A 170 -21.19 8.62 1.20
C TRP A 170 -21.06 9.83 0.26
N CYS A 171 -20.01 10.62 0.47
CA CYS A 171 -19.75 11.75 -0.40
C CYS A 171 -19.44 11.30 -1.82
N ASP A 172 -18.61 10.27 -1.98
CA ASP A 172 -18.24 9.71 -3.28
C ASP A 172 -19.47 9.09 -3.99
N ASP A 173 -20.28 8.31 -3.28
CA ASP A 173 -21.51 7.70 -3.83
C ASP A 173 -22.51 8.78 -4.30
N PHE A 174 -22.66 9.88 -3.56
CA PHE A 174 -23.50 11.01 -3.99
C PHE A 174 -22.90 11.79 -5.17
N VAL A 175 -21.58 11.91 -5.24
CA VAL A 175 -20.91 12.53 -6.39
C VAL A 175 -21.11 11.67 -7.64
N ASP A 176 -20.96 10.35 -7.54
CA ASP A 176 -21.22 9.43 -8.65
C ASP A 176 -22.68 9.47 -9.09
N TYR A 177 -23.65 9.54 -8.17
CA TYR A 177 -25.05 9.75 -8.47
C TYR A 177 -25.31 11.04 -9.27
N ILE A 178 -24.66 12.14 -8.88
CA ILE A 178 -24.86 13.45 -9.52
C ILE A 178 -24.15 13.53 -10.88
N ILE A 179 -22.91 13.02 -10.98
CA ILE A 179 -22.03 13.19 -12.15
C ILE A 179 -22.26 12.07 -13.18
N ALA A 180 -22.30 10.81 -12.74
CA ALA A 180 -22.43 9.65 -13.61
C ALA A 180 -23.89 9.31 -13.93
N GLY A 181 -24.85 9.85 -13.15
CA GLY A 181 -26.25 9.52 -13.25
C GLY A 181 -26.58 8.12 -12.71
N ASP A 182 -25.67 7.53 -11.95
CA ASP A 182 -25.87 6.24 -11.28
C ASP A 182 -26.97 6.37 -10.23
N ARG A 183 -27.72 5.29 -9.99
CA ARG A 183 -28.74 5.28 -8.95
C ARG A 183 -28.08 5.23 -7.58
N TYR A 184 -28.55 6.09 -6.68
CA TYR A 184 -28.30 5.91 -5.27
C TYR A 184 -29.04 4.67 -4.76
N LEU A 185 -28.32 3.67 -4.29
CA LEU A 185 -28.88 2.43 -3.76
C LEU A 185 -28.93 2.51 -2.22
N THR A 186 -30.09 2.19 -1.65
CA THR A 186 -30.19 1.90 -0.23
C THR A 186 -29.58 0.52 0.05
N TRP A 187 -28.69 0.47 1.04
CA TRP A 187 -27.68 -0.59 1.16
C TRP A 187 -28.19 -2.02 1.38
N ASN A 188 -29.35 -2.24 1.94
CA ASN A 188 -29.75 -3.60 2.32
C ASN A 188 -30.71 -4.26 1.32
N GLU A 189 -31.77 -3.57 0.93
CA GLU A 189 -32.80 -4.14 0.10
C GLU A 189 -32.42 -4.12 -1.38
N ASP A 190 -31.98 -2.97 -1.89
CA ASP A 190 -31.60 -2.80 -3.29
C ASP A 190 -30.41 -3.68 -3.67
N MET A 191 -29.41 -3.79 -2.79
CA MET A 191 -28.24 -4.63 -3.06
C MET A 191 -28.57 -6.12 -3.03
N GLU A 192 -29.48 -6.57 -2.19
CA GLU A 192 -29.91 -7.97 -2.23
C GLU A 192 -30.69 -8.27 -3.53
N GLU A 193 -31.49 -7.34 -4.03
CA GLU A 193 -32.13 -7.50 -5.33
C GLU A 193 -31.10 -7.55 -6.47
N VAL A 194 -30.07 -6.71 -6.44
CA VAL A 194 -28.93 -6.78 -7.38
C VAL A 194 -28.24 -8.15 -7.32
N ARG A 195 -27.95 -8.65 -6.10
CA ARG A 195 -27.36 -9.98 -5.91
C ARG A 195 -28.22 -11.09 -6.49
N GLN A 196 -29.54 -11.02 -6.30
CA GLN A 196 -30.47 -12.01 -6.85
C GLN A 196 -30.41 -12.02 -8.38
N LEU A 197 -30.38 -10.84 -9.01
CA LEU A 197 -30.22 -10.73 -10.45
C LEU A 197 -28.86 -11.25 -10.96
N VAL A 198 -27.80 -11.03 -10.21
CA VAL A 198 -26.46 -11.57 -10.53
C VAL A 198 -26.44 -13.09 -10.36
N ARG A 199 -27.08 -13.66 -9.32
CA ARG A 199 -27.23 -15.12 -9.14
C ARG A 199 -27.96 -15.79 -10.30
N GLN A 200 -28.88 -15.08 -10.94
CA GLN A 200 -29.66 -15.59 -12.08
C GLN A 200 -28.93 -15.46 -13.43
N THR A 201 -27.68 -14.95 -13.42
CA THR A 201 -26.91 -14.76 -14.65
C THR A 201 -26.65 -16.10 -15.35
N SER A 202 -27.03 -16.18 -16.62
CA SER A 202 -26.80 -17.37 -17.45
C SER A 202 -25.57 -17.25 -18.35
N SER A 203 -24.98 -18.38 -18.72
CA SER A 203 -23.90 -18.45 -19.70
C SER A 203 -24.30 -17.81 -21.05
N SER A 204 -25.56 -17.91 -21.43
CA SER A 204 -26.11 -17.29 -22.63
C SER A 204 -26.10 -15.77 -22.59
N GLN A 205 -26.40 -15.19 -21.41
CA GLN A 205 -26.32 -13.74 -21.22
C GLN A 205 -24.87 -13.23 -21.30
N LEU A 206 -23.94 -13.85 -20.58
CA LEU A 206 -22.52 -13.45 -20.62
C LEU A 206 -21.93 -13.62 -22.03
N LYS A 207 -22.27 -14.71 -22.71
CA LYS A 207 -21.90 -14.94 -24.10
C LYS A 207 -22.40 -13.82 -25.02
N LYS A 208 -23.65 -13.39 -24.86
CA LYS A 208 -24.24 -12.31 -25.65
C LYS A 208 -23.53 -10.98 -25.39
N LEU A 209 -23.29 -10.64 -24.12
CA LEU A 209 -22.56 -9.43 -23.74
C LEU A 209 -21.17 -9.40 -24.37
N PHE A 210 -20.41 -10.49 -24.21
CA PHE A 210 -19.05 -10.55 -24.76
C PHE A 210 -19.02 -10.51 -26.29
N LYS A 211 -19.96 -11.18 -26.94
CA LYS A 211 -20.11 -11.13 -28.40
C LYS A 211 -20.37 -9.71 -28.89
N THR A 212 -21.18 -8.93 -28.18
CA THR A 212 -21.43 -7.52 -28.49
C THR A 212 -20.14 -6.70 -28.42
N ILE A 213 -19.34 -6.84 -27.36
CA ILE A 213 -18.04 -6.15 -27.25
C ILE A 213 -17.13 -6.51 -28.43
N LEU A 214 -16.97 -7.79 -28.74
CA LEU A 214 -16.11 -8.21 -29.85
C LEU A 214 -16.60 -7.72 -31.22
N GLN A 215 -17.91 -7.52 -31.40
CA GLN A 215 -18.48 -6.93 -32.62
C GLN A 215 -18.10 -5.45 -32.74
N GLU A 216 -18.05 -4.69 -31.66
CA GLU A 216 -17.55 -3.32 -31.68
C GLU A 216 -16.06 -3.28 -32.06
N GLY A 217 -15.26 -4.24 -31.60
CA GLY A 217 -13.86 -4.40 -31.99
C GLY A 217 -13.65 -4.61 -33.46
N ASN A 218 -14.62 -5.22 -34.17
CA ASN A 218 -14.59 -5.33 -35.64
C ASN A 218 -14.91 -3.99 -36.34
N LYS A 219 -15.52 -3.04 -35.66
CA LYS A 219 -15.84 -1.72 -36.18
C LYS A 219 -14.73 -0.71 -35.91
N SER A 220 -14.18 -0.71 -34.68
CA SER A 220 -13.16 0.23 -34.27
C SER A 220 -12.29 -0.43 -33.19
N LEU A 221 -11.01 -0.69 -33.53
CA LEU A 221 -10.03 -1.32 -32.64
C LEU A 221 -8.86 -0.38 -32.47
N LEU A 222 -8.63 0.05 -31.22
CA LEU A 222 -7.46 0.81 -30.87
C LEU A 222 -6.37 -0.15 -30.41
N VAL A 223 -5.13 0.12 -30.79
CA VAL A 223 -3.99 -0.70 -30.37
C VAL A 223 -2.91 0.20 -29.83
N ALA A 224 -2.50 -0.05 -28.59
CA ALA A 224 -1.32 0.56 -27.99
C ALA A 224 -0.16 -0.46 -28.02
N TYR A 225 0.95 -0.07 -28.60
CA TYR A 225 2.16 -0.88 -28.65
C TYR A 225 3.31 -0.13 -28.01
N GLN A 226 3.78 -0.65 -26.87
CA GLN A 226 5.02 -0.22 -26.26
C GLN A 226 6.14 -1.10 -26.76
N ASN A 227 7.00 -0.53 -27.61
CA ASN A 227 8.09 -1.24 -28.29
C ASN A 227 9.41 -1.02 -27.54
N ASN A 228 9.88 -2.02 -26.85
CA ASN A 228 11.14 -2.04 -26.12
C ASN A 228 12.22 -2.90 -26.82
N ALA A 229 11.89 -3.55 -27.94
CA ALA A 229 12.76 -4.51 -28.63
C ALA A 229 13.72 -3.88 -29.65
N GLY A 230 13.75 -2.54 -29.79
CA GLY A 230 14.63 -1.85 -30.73
C GLY A 230 14.01 -1.54 -32.09
N LYS A 231 14.81 -1.03 -33.03
CA LYS A 231 14.33 -0.33 -34.23
C LYS A 231 13.58 -1.19 -35.27
N GLU A 232 13.66 -2.51 -35.22
CA GLU A 232 13.21 -3.37 -36.31
C GLU A 232 11.88 -4.10 -36.11
N GLU A 233 11.24 -3.97 -34.96
CA GLU A 233 10.06 -4.74 -34.60
C GLU A 233 8.75 -3.95 -34.46
N SER A 234 8.54 -2.90 -35.24
CA SER A 234 7.27 -2.16 -35.25
C SER A 234 6.15 -2.99 -35.90
N PHE A 235 4.94 -2.88 -35.35
CA PHE A 235 3.74 -3.36 -35.99
C PHE A 235 3.21 -2.35 -37.01
N ASN A 236 2.42 -2.84 -37.98
CA ASN A 236 1.57 -2.00 -38.80
C ASN A 236 0.09 -2.41 -38.67
N GLU A 237 -0.82 -1.49 -39.02
CA GLU A 237 -2.27 -1.70 -38.87
C GLU A 237 -2.76 -2.96 -39.61
N LYS A 238 -2.18 -3.29 -40.78
CA LYS A 238 -2.56 -4.48 -41.57
C LYS A 238 -2.19 -5.78 -40.87
N GLU A 239 -1.02 -5.84 -40.28
CA GLU A 239 -0.58 -7.01 -39.51
C GLU A 239 -1.44 -7.23 -38.27
N LEU A 240 -1.79 -6.14 -37.55
CA LEU A 240 -2.63 -6.19 -36.37
C LEU A 240 -4.07 -6.61 -36.73
N LEU A 241 -4.60 -6.15 -37.87
CA LEU A 241 -5.90 -6.60 -38.37
C LEU A 241 -5.89 -8.09 -38.71
N GLN A 242 -4.81 -8.56 -39.33
CA GLN A 242 -4.63 -9.99 -39.61
C GLN A 242 -4.52 -10.81 -38.32
N LEU A 243 -3.76 -10.33 -37.33
CA LEU A 243 -3.63 -10.95 -36.02
C LEU A 243 -4.99 -11.06 -35.33
N TRP A 244 -5.79 -9.98 -35.29
CA TRP A 244 -7.15 -9.96 -34.76
C TRP A 244 -8.05 -11.00 -35.46
N GLN A 245 -8.12 -10.95 -36.77
CA GLN A 245 -8.99 -11.84 -37.57
C GLN A 245 -8.59 -13.31 -37.49
N GLN A 246 -7.29 -13.60 -37.53
CA GLN A 246 -6.76 -14.97 -37.44
C GLN A 246 -6.85 -15.49 -36.02
N GLY A 247 -6.54 -14.68 -35.02
CA GLY A 247 -6.63 -15.07 -33.62
C GLY A 247 -8.03 -15.50 -33.23
N LEU A 248 -9.05 -14.73 -33.66
CA LEU A 248 -10.46 -15.10 -33.44
C LEU A 248 -10.93 -16.34 -34.20
N LYS A 249 -10.23 -16.77 -35.24
CA LYS A 249 -10.49 -18.02 -35.98
C LYS A 249 -9.67 -19.21 -35.45
N THR A 250 -8.65 -18.95 -34.67
CA THR A 250 -7.79 -19.99 -34.13
C THR A 250 -8.56 -20.80 -33.07
N PRO A 251 -8.60 -22.15 -33.20
CA PRO A 251 -9.25 -22.96 -32.17
C PRO A 251 -8.54 -22.86 -30.82
N MET A 252 -9.29 -22.68 -29.78
CA MET A 252 -8.76 -22.77 -28.42
C MET A 252 -8.40 -24.25 -28.12
N PRO A 253 -7.27 -24.55 -27.45
CA PRO A 253 -6.98 -25.89 -26.95
C PRO A 253 -8.14 -26.47 -26.12
N ALA A 254 -8.23 -27.79 -26.04
CA ALA A 254 -9.26 -28.44 -25.25
C ALA A 254 -9.22 -27.94 -23.81
N TYR A 255 -10.36 -27.48 -23.32
CA TYR A 255 -10.52 -26.98 -21.95
C TYR A 255 -11.65 -27.72 -21.26
N THR A 256 -11.34 -28.32 -20.14
CA THR A 256 -12.34 -28.90 -19.22
C THR A 256 -12.19 -28.18 -17.89
N TYR A 257 -13.25 -27.55 -17.46
CA TYR A 257 -13.26 -26.93 -16.14
C TYR A 257 -13.08 -28.01 -15.09
N GLN A 258 -12.04 -27.88 -14.31
CA GLN A 258 -11.84 -28.70 -13.11
C GLN A 258 -12.32 -27.84 -11.96
N ARG A 259 -13.47 -28.20 -11.39
CA ARG A 259 -13.87 -27.66 -10.12
C ARG A 259 -12.70 -27.92 -9.16
N LYS A 260 -12.09 -26.88 -8.58
CA LYS A 260 -11.23 -27.09 -7.42
C LYS A 260 -12.08 -27.95 -6.48
N LYS A 261 -11.70 -29.20 -6.27
CA LYS A 261 -12.26 -29.97 -5.17
C LYS A 261 -12.01 -29.07 -3.99
N VAL A 262 -13.07 -28.51 -3.40
CA VAL A 262 -13.02 -28.09 -2.01
C VAL A 262 -12.50 -29.33 -1.34
N ALA A 263 -11.22 -29.33 -0.99
CA ALA A 263 -10.65 -30.40 -0.21
C ALA A 263 -11.69 -30.61 0.87
N GLU A 264 -12.26 -31.83 0.96
CA GLU A 264 -13.18 -32.17 2.06
C GLU A 264 -12.56 -31.47 3.24
N LYS A 265 -13.31 -30.57 3.94
CA LYS A 265 -12.79 -29.74 4.99
C LYS A 265 -11.85 -30.61 5.83
N GLN A 266 -10.60 -30.75 5.39
CA GLN A 266 -9.58 -31.21 6.28
C GLN A 266 -9.51 -30.01 7.23
N HIS A 267 -10.25 -30.16 8.30
CA HIS A 267 -10.10 -29.36 9.47
C HIS A 267 -8.62 -29.55 9.82
N ILE A 268 -7.80 -28.62 9.32
CA ILE A 268 -6.39 -28.64 9.66
C ILE A 268 -6.42 -28.20 11.09
N ASP A 269 -6.48 -29.20 11.98
CA ASP A 269 -6.25 -28.99 13.39
C ASP A 269 -4.87 -28.33 13.49
N ILE A 270 -4.89 -26.99 13.63
CA ILE A 270 -3.70 -26.27 14.09
C ILE A 270 -3.33 -26.99 15.38
N PRO A 271 -2.11 -27.57 15.49
CA PRO A 271 -1.87 -28.74 16.33
C PRO A 271 -2.40 -28.58 17.74
N ALA A 272 -3.15 -29.57 18.18
CA ALA A 272 -3.65 -29.72 19.54
C ALA A 272 -2.54 -29.70 20.62
N CYS A 273 -1.26 -29.65 20.23
CA CYS A 273 -0.13 -29.49 21.18
C CYS A 273 -0.19 -28.18 21.98
N LEU A 274 -1.03 -27.22 21.58
CA LEU A 274 -1.26 -25.97 22.32
C LEU A 274 -2.48 -26.01 23.23
N THR A 275 -3.33 -27.03 23.15
CA THR A 275 -4.63 -27.09 23.85
C THR A 275 -4.59 -27.64 25.28
N THR A 276 -3.48 -28.12 25.79
CA THR A 276 -3.45 -28.80 27.09
C THR A 276 -2.35 -28.32 28.03
N THR A 277 -2.53 -27.17 28.64
CA THR A 277 -2.19 -26.92 30.06
C THR A 277 -2.85 -25.61 30.48
N HIS A 278 -3.77 -25.69 31.41
CA HIS A 278 -4.29 -24.53 32.15
C HIS A 278 -3.18 -23.97 33.06
N ALA A 279 -2.20 -23.27 32.44
CA ALA A 279 -1.35 -22.39 33.23
C ALA A 279 -2.26 -21.27 33.73
N ASP A 280 -2.29 -21.04 35.03
CA ASP A 280 -2.94 -19.84 35.58
C ASP A 280 -2.29 -18.61 34.91
N ALA A 281 -3.07 -17.91 34.08
CA ALA A 281 -2.60 -16.74 33.32
C ALA A 281 -1.94 -15.73 34.26
N SER A 282 -2.43 -15.62 35.50
CA SER A 282 -1.90 -14.72 36.52
C SER A 282 -0.45 -15.02 36.89
N SER A 283 -0.05 -16.31 36.91
CA SER A 283 1.30 -16.70 37.29
C SER A 283 2.38 -16.33 36.27
N SER A 284 1.97 -16.10 35.02
CA SER A 284 2.87 -15.72 33.93
C SER A 284 3.04 -14.21 33.79
N ILE A 285 2.23 -13.40 34.44
CA ILE A 285 2.25 -11.94 34.38
C ILE A 285 3.08 -11.38 35.53
N VAL A 286 4.10 -10.58 35.22
CA VAL A 286 4.99 -9.95 36.21
C VAL A 286 4.55 -8.52 36.52
N CYS A 287 4.06 -7.79 35.53
CA CYS A 287 3.66 -6.40 35.66
C CYS A 287 2.43 -6.11 34.81
N LYS A 288 1.56 -5.24 35.34
CA LYS A 288 0.37 -4.73 34.64
C LYS A 288 0.28 -3.23 34.81
N ARG A 289 0.02 -2.51 33.72
CA ARG A 289 -0.29 -1.07 33.72
C ARG A 289 -1.57 -0.82 32.93
N LYS A 290 -2.28 0.25 33.26
CA LYS A 290 -3.47 0.69 32.53
C LYS A 290 -3.32 2.18 32.20
N TYR A 291 -3.68 2.53 30.99
CA TYR A 291 -3.70 3.89 30.45
C TYR A 291 -5.16 4.22 30.15
N GLU A 292 -5.73 5.10 30.97
CA GLU A 292 -7.19 5.29 31.04
C GLU A 292 -7.76 6.05 29.84
N ASP A 293 -7.10 7.16 29.39
CA ASP A 293 -7.59 8.01 28.32
C ASP A 293 -7.55 7.34 26.93
N ILE A 294 -6.66 6.35 26.77
CA ILE A 294 -6.51 5.58 25.53
C ILE A 294 -7.00 4.15 25.64
N GLU A 295 -7.51 3.74 26.82
CA GLU A 295 -8.03 2.39 27.15
C GLU A 295 -7.05 1.26 26.79
N VAL A 296 -5.74 1.50 26.92
CA VAL A 296 -4.69 0.52 26.67
C VAL A 296 -4.27 -0.14 27.98
N LYS A 297 -4.01 -1.45 27.91
CA LYS A 297 -3.40 -2.21 29.00
C LYS A 297 -2.09 -2.82 28.56
N GLU A 298 -1.09 -2.67 29.38
CA GLU A 298 0.26 -3.20 29.16
C GLU A 298 0.56 -4.27 30.19
N TYR A 299 1.11 -5.41 29.72
CA TYR A 299 1.53 -6.52 30.54
C TYR A 299 2.97 -6.90 30.20
N LEU A 300 3.73 -7.27 31.19
CA LEU A 300 5.03 -7.90 31.03
C LEU A 300 4.92 -9.36 31.45
N LEU A 301 5.20 -10.27 30.54
CA LEU A 301 5.21 -11.70 30.84
C LEU A 301 6.56 -12.11 31.43
N ARG A 302 6.57 -13.22 32.20
CA ARG A 302 7.78 -13.75 32.87
C ARG A 302 8.91 -14.11 31.91
N ASN A 303 8.60 -14.46 30.66
CA ASN A 303 9.59 -14.74 29.63
C ASN A 303 10.16 -13.47 28.94
N GLY A 304 9.73 -12.28 29.37
CA GLY A 304 10.21 -11.00 28.85
C GLY A 304 9.37 -10.42 27.71
N LEU A 305 8.33 -11.13 27.24
CA LEU A 305 7.41 -10.60 26.24
C LEU A 305 6.61 -9.43 26.83
N ARG A 306 6.65 -8.29 26.14
CA ARG A 306 5.78 -7.14 26.44
C ARG A 306 4.49 -7.29 25.64
N LEU A 307 3.35 -7.22 26.30
CA LEU A 307 2.04 -7.31 25.70
C LEU A 307 1.30 -5.98 25.84
N VAL A 308 0.75 -5.45 24.75
CA VAL A 308 -0.04 -4.21 24.72
C VAL A 308 -1.42 -4.58 24.15
N LEU A 309 -2.46 -4.50 24.98
CA LEU A 309 -3.84 -4.80 24.62
C LEU A 309 -4.66 -3.52 24.51
N ARG A 310 -5.40 -3.39 23.42
CA ARG A 310 -6.39 -2.32 23.21
C ARG A 310 -7.71 -2.96 22.72
N PRO A 311 -8.62 -3.32 23.66
CA PRO A 311 -9.99 -3.67 23.27
C PRO A 311 -10.67 -2.48 22.60
N THR A 312 -11.38 -2.72 21.50
CA THR A 312 -12.14 -1.73 20.75
C THR A 312 -13.63 -1.98 20.86
N THR A 313 -14.44 -0.97 20.58
CA THR A 313 -15.90 -1.06 20.56
C THR A 313 -16.46 -1.05 19.14
N ASP A 314 -15.59 -0.98 18.14
CA ASP A 314 -16.00 -1.01 16.74
C ASP A 314 -16.82 -2.27 16.45
N LYS A 315 -17.82 -2.12 15.57
CA LYS A 315 -18.63 -3.23 15.09
C LYS A 315 -17.86 -4.19 14.18
N ASP A 316 -16.66 -3.82 13.76
CA ASP A 316 -15.76 -4.71 13.04
C ASP A 316 -15.29 -5.83 13.98
N SER A 317 -15.80 -7.01 13.72
CA SER A 317 -15.52 -8.21 14.51
C SER A 317 -14.14 -8.80 14.18
N THR A 318 -13.12 -7.95 14.02
CA THR A 318 -11.75 -8.39 13.72
C THR A 318 -10.80 -8.23 14.91
N ILE A 319 -9.86 -9.17 15.02
CA ILE A 319 -8.68 -9.04 15.89
C ILE A 319 -7.45 -8.77 15.01
N ASN A 320 -6.64 -7.79 15.43
CA ASN A 320 -5.39 -7.44 14.76
C ASN A 320 -4.22 -7.66 15.70
N ILE A 321 -3.15 -8.23 15.17
CA ILE A 321 -1.90 -8.51 15.88
C ILE A 321 -0.76 -7.82 15.18
N ALA A 322 0.13 -7.18 15.95
CA ALA A 322 1.43 -6.74 15.49
C ALA A 322 2.48 -7.16 16.53
N MET A 323 3.33 -8.09 16.16
CA MET A 323 4.45 -8.54 16.96
C MET A 323 5.72 -7.89 16.40
N HIS A 324 6.42 -7.10 17.21
CA HIS A 324 7.66 -6.41 16.84
C HIS A 324 8.77 -6.79 17.80
N GLY A 325 9.85 -7.34 17.24
CA GLY A 325 11.07 -7.64 17.99
C GLY A 325 12.23 -6.79 17.52
N ARG A 326 13.14 -6.45 18.44
CA ARG A 326 14.38 -5.77 18.10
C ARG A 326 15.36 -6.73 17.45
N GLY A 327 16.06 -6.25 16.45
CA GLY A 327 17.02 -6.99 15.65
C GLY A 327 16.55 -7.17 14.23
N GLY A 328 17.46 -6.94 13.31
CA GLY A 328 17.19 -6.97 11.88
C GLY A 328 18.43 -7.36 11.07
N ILE A 329 18.34 -7.18 9.76
CA ILE A 329 19.48 -7.50 8.87
C ILE A 329 20.69 -6.58 9.10
N GLY A 330 20.49 -5.42 9.73
CA GLY A 330 21.57 -4.51 10.09
C GLY A 330 22.51 -5.04 11.17
N ASP A 331 22.08 -6.02 11.97
CA ASP A 331 22.87 -6.65 13.01
C ASP A 331 23.77 -7.79 12.49
N LEU A 332 23.56 -8.22 11.23
CA LEU A 332 24.35 -9.25 10.60
C LEU A 332 25.81 -8.81 10.42
N SER A 333 26.75 -9.72 10.69
CA SER A 333 28.14 -9.48 10.37
C SER A 333 28.35 -9.31 8.86
N LYS A 334 29.46 -8.72 8.45
CA LYS A 334 29.82 -8.60 7.02
C LYS A 334 29.89 -9.95 6.30
N GLN A 335 30.20 -11.02 7.03
CA GLN A 335 30.30 -12.37 6.50
C GLN A 335 28.94 -13.03 6.38
N ASP A 336 28.03 -12.80 7.34
CA ASP A 336 26.70 -13.41 7.40
C ASP A 336 25.67 -12.67 6.54
N TYR A 337 25.84 -11.36 6.33
CA TYR A 337 24.87 -10.53 5.60
C TYR A 337 24.57 -11.08 4.20
N PRO A 338 25.54 -11.44 3.34
CA PRO A 338 25.24 -12.00 2.02
C PRO A 338 24.44 -13.31 2.07
N LEU A 339 24.58 -14.06 3.18
CA LEU A 339 23.99 -15.39 3.34
C LEU A 339 22.62 -15.40 4.02
N LEU A 340 22.31 -14.38 4.83
CA LEU A 340 21.15 -14.39 5.72
C LEU A 340 20.19 -13.20 5.54
N LYS A 341 20.53 -12.20 4.74
CA LYS A 341 19.68 -10.99 4.56
C LYS A 341 18.26 -11.31 4.04
N ASP A 342 18.14 -12.33 3.20
CA ASP A 342 16.89 -12.76 2.60
C ASP A 342 16.26 -13.97 3.33
N ALA A 343 16.80 -14.35 4.51
CA ALA A 343 16.38 -15.53 5.24
C ALA A 343 14.87 -15.56 5.54
N VAL A 344 14.27 -14.40 5.85
CA VAL A 344 12.83 -14.31 6.13
C VAL A 344 12.01 -14.69 4.90
N SER A 345 12.35 -14.15 3.73
CA SER A 345 11.67 -14.45 2.48
C SER A 345 11.77 -15.93 2.10
N TYR A 346 12.97 -16.51 2.22
CA TYR A 346 13.17 -17.92 1.91
C TYR A 346 12.47 -18.87 2.89
N VAL A 347 12.43 -18.53 4.18
CA VAL A 347 11.73 -19.34 5.19
C VAL A 347 10.23 -19.18 5.06
N ASP A 348 9.74 -18.01 4.66
CA ASP A 348 8.30 -17.77 4.51
C ASP A 348 7.68 -18.63 3.41
N MET A 349 8.41 -18.95 2.36
CA MET A 349 7.98 -19.85 1.27
C MET A 349 7.68 -21.30 1.75
N GLY A 350 8.18 -21.71 2.90
CA GLY A 350 8.05 -23.09 3.36
C GLY A 350 6.71 -23.41 4.08
N GLY A 351 5.81 -22.47 4.30
CA GLY A 351 4.58 -22.71 5.05
C GLY A 351 4.83 -22.98 6.55
N LEU A 352 4.21 -24.02 7.08
CA LEU A 352 4.44 -24.55 8.43
C LEU A 352 5.12 -25.92 8.35
N ALA A 353 5.66 -26.43 9.47
CA ALA A 353 6.38 -27.70 9.48
C ALA A 353 5.57 -28.89 8.93
N HIS A 354 4.24 -28.83 9.00
CA HIS A 354 3.32 -29.90 8.60
C HIS A 354 2.31 -29.48 7.52
N ILE A 355 2.37 -28.22 7.04
CA ILE A 355 1.47 -27.65 6.03
C ILE A 355 2.31 -26.87 5.03
N ASP A 356 2.24 -27.22 3.75
CA ASP A 356 2.89 -26.46 2.70
C ASP A 356 2.22 -25.09 2.49
N THR A 357 2.89 -24.21 1.76
CA THR A 357 2.45 -22.83 1.56
C THR A 357 1.14 -22.71 0.81
N ASP A 358 0.89 -23.58 -0.18
CA ASP A 358 -0.32 -23.51 -1.00
C ASP A 358 -1.54 -23.88 -0.17
N LEU A 359 -1.43 -24.98 0.57
CA LEU A 359 -2.49 -25.43 1.48
C LEU A 359 -2.70 -24.44 2.63
N LEU A 360 -1.62 -23.89 3.20
CA LEU A 360 -1.72 -22.85 4.24
C LEU A 360 -2.45 -21.61 3.71
N THR A 361 -2.14 -21.19 2.49
CA THR A 361 -2.81 -20.05 1.86
C THR A 361 -4.30 -20.30 1.63
N GLU A 362 -4.68 -21.52 1.22
CA GLU A 362 -6.09 -21.90 1.06
C GLU A 362 -6.83 -21.85 2.41
N VAL A 363 -6.25 -22.42 3.45
CA VAL A 363 -6.84 -22.41 4.80
C VAL A 363 -6.99 -20.99 5.33
N MET A 364 -5.96 -20.18 5.20
CA MET A 364 -6.02 -18.79 5.64
C MET A 364 -7.13 -18.01 4.90
N GLN A 365 -7.30 -18.23 3.60
CA GLN A 365 -8.38 -17.61 2.84
C GLN A 365 -9.78 -18.09 3.27
N GLU A 366 -9.95 -19.38 3.50
CA GLU A 366 -11.23 -19.95 3.93
C GLU A 366 -11.64 -19.49 5.33
N GLU A 367 -10.70 -19.41 6.25
CA GLU A 367 -10.94 -19.00 7.64
C GLU A 367 -10.85 -17.48 7.85
N GLY A 368 -10.59 -16.71 6.79
CA GLY A 368 -10.45 -15.25 6.86
C GLY A 368 -9.21 -14.78 7.64
N LEU A 369 -8.18 -15.61 7.73
CA LEU A 369 -6.92 -15.29 8.38
C LEU A 369 -6.01 -14.52 7.43
N SER A 370 -5.25 -13.57 7.96
CA SER A 370 -4.18 -12.87 7.24
C SER A 370 -2.93 -12.82 8.09
N MET A 371 -1.78 -13.08 7.49
CA MET A 371 -0.49 -12.98 8.15
C MET A 371 0.57 -12.51 7.17
N SER A 372 1.47 -11.65 7.62
CA SER A 372 2.67 -11.26 6.90
C SER A 372 3.86 -11.17 7.86
N ILE A 373 5.02 -11.51 7.36
CA ILE A 373 6.27 -11.50 8.12
C ILE A 373 7.25 -10.59 7.41
N GLY A 374 7.98 -9.78 8.16
CA GLY A 374 8.94 -8.84 7.62
C GLY A 374 10.16 -8.66 8.52
N ILE A 375 11.22 -8.18 7.90
CA ILE A 375 12.46 -7.79 8.57
C ILE A 375 13.02 -6.56 7.87
N ASP A 376 13.50 -5.61 8.65
CA ASP A 376 14.28 -4.46 8.16
C ASP A 376 15.65 -4.40 8.84
N ASP A 377 16.34 -3.28 8.75
CA ASP A 377 17.65 -3.12 9.38
C ASP A 377 17.62 -3.29 10.91
N TYR A 378 16.51 -2.97 11.56
CA TYR A 378 16.42 -2.81 13.02
C TYR A 378 15.35 -3.66 13.68
N TRP A 379 14.33 -4.03 12.92
CA TRP A 379 13.15 -4.70 13.43
C TRP A 379 12.81 -5.95 12.61
N HIS A 380 12.27 -6.93 13.30
CA HIS A 380 11.52 -8.00 12.67
C HIS A 380 10.08 -7.95 13.17
N GLN A 381 9.13 -8.32 12.31
CA GLN A 381 7.72 -8.16 12.61
C GLN A 381 6.86 -9.28 12.06
N VAL A 382 5.78 -9.58 12.76
CA VAL A 382 4.66 -10.38 12.29
C VAL A 382 3.41 -9.54 12.42
N LEU A 383 2.72 -9.32 11.31
CA LEU A 383 1.42 -8.66 11.27
C LEU A 383 0.37 -9.72 10.92
N ALA A 384 -0.70 -9.80 11.70
CA ALA A 384 -1.75 -10.77 11.46
C ALA A 384 -3.13 -10.23 11.84
N SER A 385 -4.16 -10.75 11.19
CA SER A 385 -5.56 -10.42 11.51
C SER A 385 -6.50 -11.58 11.21
N ALA A 386 -7.63 -11.62 11.91
CA ALA A 386 -8.66 -12.60 11.73
C ALA A 386 -10.03 -12.09 12.21
N PRO A 387 -11.15 -12.74 11.84
CA PRO A 387 -12.39 -12.64 12.60
C PRO A 387 -12.17 -12.96 14.07
N ILE A 388 -12.90 -12.32 14.98
CA ILE A 388 -12.67 -12.47 16.42
C ILE A 388 -12.90 -13.90 16.94
N ASP A 389 -13.84 -14.62 16.35
CA ASP A 389 -14.12 -16.02 16.64
C ASP A 389 -12.98 -16.98 16.25
N LYS A 390 -12.02 -16.49 15.45
CA LYS A 390 -10.79 -17.18 15.02
C LYS A 390 -9.52 -16.71 15.76
N ALA A 391 -9.70 -16.02 16.89
CA ALA A 391 -8.56 -15.46 17.63
C ALA A 391 -7.57 -16.55 18.12
N GLN A 392 -8.07 -17.72 18.54
CA GLN A 392 -7.21 -18.83 18.98
C GLN A 392 -6.40 -19.40 17.83
N GLU A 393 -7.05 -19.64 16.70
CA GLU A 393 -6.43 -20.14 15.46
C GLU A 393 -5.35 -19.17 14.97
N LEU A 394 -5.63 -17.86 14.99
CA LEU A 394 -4.66 -16.84 14.63
C LEU A 394 -3.43 -16.85 15.56
N MET A 395 -3.64 -16.94 16.88
CA MET A 395 -2.54 -16.99 17.85
C MET A 395 -1.69 -18.26 17.65
N ASN A 396 -2.33 -19.39 17.39
CA ASN A 396 -1.65 -20.65 17.11
C ASN A 396 -0.85 -20.57 15.82
N LEU A 397 -1.44 -20.02 14.75
CA LEU A 397 -0.76 -19.81 13.47
C LEU A 397 0.49 -18.97 13.62
N VAL A 398 0.39 -17.81 14.30
CA VAL A 398 1.55 -16.95 14.56
C VAL A 398 2.63 -17.68 15.37
N TYR A 399 2.21 -18.38 16.43
CA TYR A 399 3.15 -19.14 17.28
C TYR A 399 3.91 -20.20 16.49
N GLU A 400 3.20 -21.00 15.69
CA GLU A 400 3.83 -22.05 14.89
C GLU A 400 4.74 -21.48 13.81
N LYS A 401 4.30 -20.46 13.11
CA LYS A 401 5.11 -19.82 12.07
C LYS A 401 6.45 -19.30 12.61
N ILE A 402 6.49 -18.76 13.83
CA ILE A 402 7.73 -18.27 14.44
C ILE A 402 8.57 -19.37 15.09
N THR A 403 7.97 -20.49 15.53
CA THR A 403 8.69 -21.55 16.25
C THR A 403 9.00 -22.77 15.39
N ALA A 404 8.12 -23.10 14.46
CA ALA A 404 8.17 -24.29 13.61
C ALA A 404 7.82 -23.96 12.13
N PRO A 405 8.53 -22.99 11.48
CA PRO A 405 8.30 -22.71 10.07
C PRO A 405 8.62 -23.95 9.23
N GLY A 406 7.86 -24.13 8.17
CA GLY A 406 8.12 -25.17 7.18
C GLY A 406 9.39 -24.90 6.37
N LYS A 407 9.82 -25.90 5.60
CA LYS A 407 10.99 -25.82 4.72
C LYS A 407 10.64 -26.40 3.36
N SER A 408 10.55 -25.57 2.34
CA SER A 408 10.48 -26.02 0.96
C SER A 408 11.86 -25.95 0.33
N TYR A 409 12.56 -27.08 0.26
CA TYR A 409 13.87 -27.15 -0.39
C TYR A 409 13.76 -27.06 -1.92
N GLU A 410 12.61 -27.39 -2.49
CA GLU A 410 12.35 -27.30 -3.93
C GLU A 410 12.21 -25.84 -4.33
N ASP A 411 11.31 -25.08 -3.69
CA ASP A 411 11.14 -23.65 -3.96
C ASP A 411 12.41 -22.86 -3.67
N PHE A 412 13.07 -23.18 -2.54
CA PHE A 412 14.36 -22.60 -2.21
C PHE A 412 15.38 -22.75 -3.33
N LYS A 413 15.49 -23.98 -3.88
CA LYS A 413 16.43 -24.27 -4.97
C LYS A 413 16.04 -23.52 -6.24
N GLU A 414 14.76 -23.52 -6.60
CA GLU A 414 14.26 -22.83 -7.80
C GLU A 414 14.55 -21.34 -7.77
N VAL A 415 14.22 -20.67 -6.66
CA VAL A 415 14.44 -19.22 -6.50
C VAL A 415 15.94 -18.92 -6.49
N ARG A 416 16.73 -19.64 -5.72
CA ARG A 416 18.19 -19.46 -5.65
C ARG A 416 18.84 -19.64 -7.04
N ASP A 417 18.49 -20.70 -7.76
CA ASP A 417 19.07 -21.02 -9.08
C ASP A 417 18.65 -19.95 -10.10
N SER A 418 17.42 -19.43 -10.01
CA SER A 418 16.94 -18.29 -10.81
C SER A 418 17.72 -17.00 -10.51
N GLU A 419 18.01 -16.71 -9.24
CA GLU A 419 18.84 -15.57 -8.86
C GLU A 419 20.28 -15.71 -9.37
N ILE A 420 20.86 -16.90 -9.29
CA ILE A 420 22.20 -17.21 -9.82
C ILE A 420 22.23 -17.03 -11.34
N GLU A 421 21.18 -17.47 -12.04
CA GLU A 421 21.09 -17.32 -13.49
C GLU A 421 20.92 -15.86 -13.93
N SER A 422 20.10 -15.10 -13.21
CA SER A 422 19.86 -13.67 -13.47
C SER A 422 20.99 -12.77 -12.97
N TRP A 423 21.88 -13.29 -12.13
CA TRP A 423 22.95 -12.51 -11.53
C TRP A 423 23.85 -11.85 -12.59
N GLY A 424 24.03 -10.57 -12.50
CA GLY A 424 24.87 -9.79 -13.43
C GLY A 424 24.21 -9.47 -14.79
N LYS A 425 23.10 -10.13 -15.17
CA LYS A 425 22.39 -9.81 -16.43
C LYS A 425 21.68 -8.45 -16.34
N GLU A 426 21.18 -8.11 -15.15
CA GLU A 426 20.43 -6.87 -14.91
C GLU A 426 21.33 -5.66 -14.57
N THR A 427 22.53 -5.90 -14.03
CA THR A 427 23.41 -4.85 -13.52
C THR A 427 24.13 -4.05 -14.60
N LEU A 428 24.46 -4.63 -15.76
CA LEU A 428 25.19 -3.92 -16.82
C LEU A 428 24.29 -3.01 -17.68
N LEU A 429 23.12 -3.50 -18.06
CA LEU A 429 22.18 -2.71 -18.89
C LEU A 429 21.46 -1.64 -18.06
N ASN A 430 21.04 -1.97 -16.82
CA ASN A 430 20.39 -1.01 -15.92
C ASN A 430 21.34 0.08 -15.39
N ARG A 431 22.64 -0.20 -15.23
CA ARG A 431 23.64 0.81 -14.87
C ARG A 431 23.96 1.78 -16.01
N LEU A 432 23.93 1.32 -17.25
CA LEU A 432 24.24 2.14 -18.43
C LEU A 432 23.03 2.96 -18.92
N LEU A 433 21.79 2.50 -18.67
CA LEU A 433 20.58 3.08 -19.23
C LEU A 433 19.70 3.86 -18.23
N LYS A 434 19.95 3.77 -16.91
CA LYS A 434 19.14 4.49 -15.91
C LYS A 434 19.99 5.44 -15.07
N ARG A 435 20.30 6.61 -15.60
CA ARG A 435 20.48 7.83 -14.79
C ARG A 435 19.08 8.33 -14.38
N ASP A 436 18.37 7.55 -13.57
CA ASP A 436 17.15 8.01 -12.92
C ASP A 436 17.57 9.06 -11.87
N THR A 437 17.40 10.30 -12.21
CA THR A 437 17.79 11.45 -11.38
C THR A 437 17.09 11.42 -10.01
N ASN A 438 15.83 10.97 -9.96
CA ASN A 438 15.09 10.84 -8.71
C ASN A 438 15.74 9.78 -7.81
N ARG A 439 16.15 8.67 -8.38
CA ARG A 439 16.84 7.59 -7.65
C ARG A 439 18.24 8.02 -7.16
N MET A 440 18.94 8.80 -7.96
CA MET A 440 20.24 9.37 -7.57
C MET A 440 20.07 10.37 -6.43
N LEU A 441 19.08 11.27 -6.55
CA LEU A 441 18.73 12.23 -5.50
C LEU A 441 18.35 11.51 -4.19
N SER A 442 17.43 10.55 -4.26
CA SER A 442 17.01 9.76 -3.09
C SER A 442 18.18 9.08 -2.41
N ARG A 443 19.06 8.40 -3.16
CA ARG A 443 20.26 7.77 -2.61
C ARG A 443 21.21 8.78 -1.96
N ARG A 444 21.28 9.98 -2.53
CA ARG A 444 22.10 11.04 -1.96
C ARG A 444 21.53 11.55 -0.65
N VAL A 445 20.21 11.75 -0.61
CA VAL A 445 19.50 12.09 0.63
C VAL A 445 19.74 11.02 1.69
N ASP A 446 19.49 9.75 1.38
CA ASP A 446 19.73 8.63 2.32
C ASP A 446 21.15 8.61 2.84
N SER A 447 22.13 8.89 1.98
CA SER A 447 23.54 8.99 2.38
C SER A 447 23.79 10.13 3.37
N LEU A 448 23.19 11.30 3.15
CA LEU A 448 23.37 12.48 3.99
C LEU A 448 22.70 12.31 5.35
N VAL A 449 21.47 11.79 5.37
CA VAL A 449 20.67 11.64 6.60
C VAL A 449 20.98 10.33 7.36
N CYS A 450 21.90 9.52 6.84
CA CYS A 450 22.26 8.20 7.37
C CYS A 450 21.11 7.20 7.43
N ASN A 451 20.23 7.27 6.45
CA ASN A 451 19.16 6.28 6.22
C ASN A 451 19.68 5.07 5.40
N ILE A 452 20.98 4.99 5.17
CA ILE A 452 21.58 3.87 4.44
C ILE A 452 21.59 2.65 5.37
N PRO A 453 21.09 1.49 4.92
CA PRO A 453 21.21 0.24 5.65
C PRO A 453 22.63 -0.03 6.09
N THR A 454 22.82 -0.59 7.28
CA THR A 454 24.16 -0.80 7.91
C THR A 454 25.10 -1.53 6.97
N ASN A 455 24.56 -2.46 6.21
CA ASN A 455 25.30 -3.36 5.33
C ASN A 455 25.20 -2.99 3.83
N SER A 456 24.72 -1.79 3.48
CA SER A 456 24.49 -1.35 2.09
C SER A 456 25.76 -1.31 1.22
N GLY A 457 26.95 -1.20 1.84
CA GLY A 457 28.23 -1.23 1.13
C GLY A 457 28.74 -2.64 0.80
N ILE A 458 28.10 -3.69 1.30
CA ILE A 458 28.49 -5.07 1.05
C ILE A 458 27.98 -5.50 -0.32
N LYS A 459 28.92 -5.82 -1.21
CA LYS A 459 28.58 -6.36 -2.53
C LYS A 459 28.39 -7.86 -2.43
N ILE A 460 27.19 -8.32 -2.75
CA ILE A 460 26.88 -9.74 -2.87
C ILE A 460 27.53 -10.26 -4.15
N GLN A 461 28.23 -11.39 -4.07
CA GLN A 461 28.85 -12.03 -5.20
C GLN A 461 28.02 -13.27 -5.65
N LYS A 462 28.23 -13.74 -6.88
CA LYS A 462 27.53 -14.94 -7.38
C LYS A 462 27.84 -16.16 -6.52
N GLU A 463 29.07 -16.23 -6.01
CA GLU A 463 29.56 -17.29 -5.13
C GLU A 463 28.83 -17.29 -3.77
N ASP A 464 28.33 -16.15 -3.31
CA ASP A 464 27.57 -16.06 -2.06
C ASP A 464 26.18 -16.70 -2.26
N LEU A 465 25.53 -16.49 -3.41
CA LEU A 465 24.26 -17.12 -3.74
C LEU A 465 24.36 -18.64 -3.77
N SER A 466 25.47 -19.19 -4.28
CA SER A 466 25.69 -20.63 -4.28
C SER A 466 25.93 -21.25 -2.90
N LYS A 467 26.27 -20.44 -1.90
CA LYS A 467 26.47 -20.87 -0.49
C LYS A 467 25.22 -20.73 0.36
N LEU A 468 24.12 -20.18 -0.18
CA LEU A 468 22.87 -20.05 0.57
C LEU A 468 22.41 -21.41 1.10
N ASN A 469 21.97 -21.42 2.36
CA ASN A 469 21.55 -22.64 3.06
C ASN A 469 20.28 -22.39 3.85
N LEU A 470 19.21 -23.12 3.53
CA LEU A 470 17.89 -22.95 4.12
C LEU A 470 17.87 -23.28 5.63
N ASP A 471 18.69 -24.24 6.08
CA ASP A 471 18.76 -24.61 7.51
C ASP A 471 19.40 -23.49 8.35
N SER A 472 20.46 -22.88 7.83
CA SER A 472 21.10 -21.74 8.47
C SER A 472 20.16 -20.53 8.52
N MET A 473 19.43 -20.27 7.42
CA MET A 473 18.41 -19.22 7.33
C MET A 473 17.27 -19.48 8.32
N THR A 474 16.78 -20.71 8.42
CA THR A 474 15.75 -21.09 9.38
C THR A 474 16.22 -20.92 10.82
N THR A 475 17.47 -21.22 11.10
CA THR A 475 18.06 -21.04 12.43
C THR A 475 18.14 -19.55 12.80
N TYR A 476 18.60 -18.73 11.88
CA TYR A 476 18.60 -17.27 12.06
C TYR A 476 17.20 -16.71 12.26
N TYR A 477 16.25 -17.09 11.40
CA TYR A 477 14.85 -16.71 11.52
C TYR A 477 14.28 -17.01 12.91
N LYS A 478 14.46 -18.25 13.40
CA LYS A 478 13.97 -18.66 14.72
C LYS A 478 14.67 -17.94 15.87
N SER A 479 15.94 -17.57 15.70
CA SER A 479 16.68 -16.83 16.73
C SER A 479 16.13 -15.42 16.94
N LEU A 480 15.51 -14.83 15.92
CA LEU A 480 14.82 -13.54 16.00
C LEU A 480 13.37 -13.70 16.47
N PHE A 481 12.56 -14.39 15.69
CA PHE A 481 11.10 -14.40 15.84
C PHE A 481 10.61 -15.23 17.03
N ALA A 482 11.30 -16.28 17.41
CA ALA A 482 10.93 -17.11 18.56
C ALA A 482 11.48 -16.60 19.91
N ASN A 483 12.19 -15.48 19.92
CA ASN A 483 12.74 -14.89 21.13
C ASN A 483 11.78 -13.82 21.70
N PRO A 484 11.15 -14.05 22.86
CA PRO A 484 10.23 -13.09 23.47
C PRO A 484 10.93 -11.87 24.06
N LEU A 485 12.25 -11.96 24.31
CA LEU A 485 13.01 -10.89 24.93
C LEU A 485 13.16 -9.73 23.93
N GLN A 486 12.85 -8.52 24.36
CA GLN A 486 12.82 -7.31 23.52
C GLN A 486 11.71 -7.31 22.44
N THR A 487 10.74 -8.22 22.57
CA THR A 487 9.59 -8.32 21.68
C THR A 487 8.34 -7.70 22.32
N THR A 488 7.61 -6.92 21.55
CA THR A 488 6.31 -6.38 21.93
C THR A 488 5.22 -6.98 21.05
N LEU A 489 4.19 -7.53 21.68
CA LEU A 489 2.99 -8.05 21.04
C LEU A 489 1.86 -7.04 21.27
N ILE A 490 1.40 -6.40 20.20
CA ILE A 490 0.28 -5.45 20.20
C ILE A 490 -0.94 -6.19 19.69
N VAL A 491 -2.05 -6.15 20.44
CA VAL A 491 -3.32 -6.78 20.06
C VAL A 491 -4.46 -5.78 20.20
N THR A 492 -5.20 -5.58 19.12
CA THR A 492 -6.33 -4.67 19.05
C THR A 492 -7.55 -5.37 18.45
N GLY A 493 -8.75 -5.03 18.90
CA GLY A 493 -9.98 -5.65 18.39
C GLY A 493 -11.14 -5.57 19.35
N ASN A 494 -12.33 -5.89 18.87
CA ASN A 494 -13.51 -5.96 19.71
C ASN A 494 -13.58 -7.34 20.41
N PHE A 495 -12.92 -7.47 21.54
CA PHE A 495 -12.79 -8.71 22.27
C PHE A 495 -12.97 -8.56 23.78
N ALA A 496 -13.36 -9.66 24.43
CA ALA A 496 -13.31 -9.78 25.89
C ALA A 496 -11.86 -9.96 26.35
N GLU A 497 -11.33 -8.95 27.05
CA GLU A 497 -9.92 -8.90 27.47
C GLU A 497 -9.42 -10.17 28.14
N ASN A 498 -10.18 -10.71 29.11
CA ASN A 498 -9.75 -11.89 29.88
C ASN A 498 -9.62 -13.15 29.02
N GLU A 499 -10.42 -13.30 27.97
CA GLU A 499 -10.38 -14.43 27.06
C GLU A 499 -9.14 -14.35 26.18
N VAL A 500 -8.94 -13.21 25.52
CA VAL A 500 -7.78 -12.99 24.64
C VAL A 500 -6.48 -13.01 25.45
N LEU A 501 -6.44 -12.40 26.63
CA LEU A 501 -5.28 -12.45 27.52
C LEU A 501 -4.92 -13.92 27.89
N ARG A 502 -5.91 -14.74 28.21
CA ARG A 502 -5.70 -16.18 28.50
C ARG A 502 -5.12 -16.90 27.28
N THR A 503 -5.68 -16.68 26.10
CA THR A 503 -5.19 -17.25 24.85
C THR A 503 -3.73 -16.86 24.58
N ILE A 504 -3.40 -15.56 24.70
CA ILE A 504 -2.04 -15.04 24.50
C ILE A 504 -1.07 -15.67 25.50
N VAL A 505 -1.41 -15.71 26.78
CA VAL A 505 -0.54 -16.27 27.80
C VAL A 505 -0.32 -17.78 27.57
N ASN A 506 -1.38 -18.53 27.26
CA ASN A 506 -1.27 -19.96 26.98
C ASN A 506 -0.40 -20.25 25.74
N THR A 507 -0.34 -19.33 24.79
CA THR A 507 0.42 -19.49 23.55
C THR A 507 1.84 -18.94 23.71
N PHE A 508 1.98 -17.64 23.95
CA PHE A 508 3.26 -16.94 23.84
C PHE A 508 4.11 -16.97 25.12
N ALA A 509 3.54 -17.23 26.31
CA ALA A 509 4.36 -17.41 27.52
C ALA A 509 5.24 -18.68 27.46
N ARG A 510 5.00 -19.57 26.51
CA ARG A 510 5.81 -20.78 26.24
C ARG A 510 7.08 -20.50 25.44
N LEU A 511 7.19 -19.33 24.81
CA LEU A 511 8.39 -18.93 24.07
C LEU A 511 9.60 -18.94 25.03
N LYS A 512 10.67 -19.59 24.58
CA LYS A 512 11.90 -19.70 25.36
C LYS A 512 12.73 -18.43 25.20
N THR A 513 13.12 -17.83 26.31
CA THR A 513 13.99 -16.65 26.31
C THR A 513 15.39 -17.01 25.84
N SER A 514 15.91 -16.29 24.85
CA SER A 514 17.32 -16.30 24.50
C SER A 514 18.08 -15.28 25.36
N ALA A 515 19.28 -15.63 25.78
CA ALA A 515 20.15 -14.68 26.48
C ALA A 515 20.71 -13.57 25.56
N GLN A 516 20.55 -13.71 24.26
CA GLN A 516 21.06 -12.76 23.28
C GLN A 516 20.16 -11.54 23.19
N MET A 517 20.69 -10.38 23.56
CA MET A 517 20.02 -9.09 23.42
C MET A 517 20.65 -8.32 22.26
N THR A 518 19.80 -7.79 21.39
CA THR A 518 20.22 -6.89 20.32
C THR A 518 20.42 -5.48 20.86
N ARG A 519 21.55 -4.87 20.49
CA ARG A 519 21.86 -3.46 20.76
C ARG A 519 21.93 -2.73 19.43
N PHE A 520 21.14 -1.70 19.28
CA PHE A 520 21.24 -0.83 18.11
C PHE A 520 22.58 -0.11 18.10
N GLN A 521 23.23 -0.10 16.93
CA GLN A 521 24.45 0.65 16.73
C GLN A 521 24.12 2.07 16.28
N ASP A 522 24.77 3.06 16.93
CA ASP A 522 24.66 4.45 16.50
C ASP A 522 25.31 4.64 15.13
N LYS A 523 24.56 5.24 14.20
CA LYS A 523 25.11 5.67 12.91
C LYS A 523 25.30 7.18 12.95
N PRO A 524 26.55 7.67 12.83
CA PRO A 524 26.79 9.09 12.77
C PRO A 524 26.13 9.71 11.54
N SER A 525 25.62 10.94 11.66
CA SER A 525 25.09 11.69 10.52
C SER A 525 26.23 12.13 9.59
N ASN A 526 26.04 11.97 8.29
CA ASN A 526 26.93 12.48 7.25
C ASN A 526 26.53 13.90 6.78
N MET A 527 25.60 14.53 7.50
CA MET A 527 25.22 15.90 7.18
C MET A 527 26.43 16.84 7.24
N PRO A 528 26.61 17.69 6.23
CA PRO A 528 27.73 18.61 6.18
C PRO A 528 27.70 19.58 7.36
N LYS A 529 28.87 20.03 7.79
CA LYS A 529 29.06 21.02 8.86
C LYS A 529 28.91 22.46 8.36
N SER A 530 28.81 22.65 7.06
CA SER A 530 28.66 23.91 6.36
C SER A 530 27.61 23.75 5.26
N PRO A 531 27.01 24.83 4.73
CA PRO A 531 26.06 24.72 3.63
C PRO A 531 26.64 23.91 2.47
N TYR A 532 25.88 22.95 1.98
CA TYR A 532 26.27 22.03 0.92
C TYR A 532 25.31 22.16 -0.26
N LYS A 533 25.83 22.20 -1.48
CA LYS A 533 25.03 22.26 -2.71
C LYS A 533 25.47 21.20 -3.70
N GLU A 534 24.52 20.48 -4.28
CA GLU A 534 24.76 19.49 -5.33
C GLU A 534 23.66 19.53 -6.38
N ALA A 535 24.08 19.48 -7.66
CA ALA A 535 23.18 19.52 -8.80
C ALA A 535 22.95 18.14 -9.40
N PHE A 536 21.73 17.88 -9.82
CA PHE A 536 21.31 16.70 -10.56
C PHE A 536 20.65 17.13 -11.86
N GLU A 537 20.74 16.32 -12.91
CA GLU A 537 20.01 16.56 -14.15
C GLU A 537 18.49 16.58 -13.86
N ASN A 538 17.73 17.37 -14.63
CA ASN A 538 16.27 17.40 -14.52
C ASN A 538 15.64 17.01 -15.86
N ASP A 539 14.66 16.13 -15.84
CA ASP A 539 13.92 15.70 -17.03
C ASP A 539 13.09 16.85 -17.64
N VAL A 540 12.81 17.90 -16.86
CA VAL A 540 12.10 19.12 -17.30
C VAL A 540 13.10 20.26 -17.38
N GLU A 541 13.63 20.54 -18.56
CA GLU A 541 14.66 21.56 -18.80
C GLU A 541 14.28 22.98 -18.35
N SER A 542 13.00 23.34 -18.39
CA SER A 542 12.50 24.65 -18.01
C SER A 542 12.29 24.86 -16.51
N GLN A 543 12.51 23.81 -15.70
CA GLN A 543 12.18 23.80 -14.28
C GLN A 543 13.38 23.41 -13.43
N THR A 544 13.50 24.05 -12.26
CA THR A 544 14.41 23.64 -11.18
C THR A 544 13.59 23.14 -10.00
N VAL A 545 13.97 21.98 -9.42
CA VAL A 545 13.40 21.47 -8.18
C VAL A 545 14.44 21.60 -7.07
N LEU A 546 14.15 22.41 -6.08
CA LEU A 546 15.00 22.68 -4.92
C LEU A 546 14.61 21.76 -3.78
N ASN A 547 15.56 21.04 -3.20
CA ASN A 547 15.37 20.19 -2.03
C ASN A 547 16.28 20.69 -0.91
N TYR A 548 15.70 21.35 0.10
CA TYR A 548 16.39 21.77 1.31
C TYR A 548 16.23 20.69 2.36
N ILE A 549 17.33 20.13 2.83
CA ILE A 549 17.35 19.02 3.77
C ILE A 549 18.08 19.44 5.03
N TYR A 550 17.40 19.32 6.16
CA TYR A 550 17.95 19.52 7.49
C TYR A 550 17.83 18.21 8.25
N SER A 551 18.90 17.73 8.83
CA SER A 551 18.90 16.49 9.59
C SER A 551 19.79 16.57 10.81
N GLY A 552 19.44 15.83 11.83
CA GLY A 552 20.22 15.75 13.06
C GLY A 552 19.55 14.90 14.11
N ASN A 553 20.09 14.95 15.33
CA ASN A 553 19.49 14.28 16.47
C ASN A 553 18.43 15.19 17.12
N TYR A 554 17.39 14.59 17.69
CA TYR A 554 16.40 15.28 18.51
C TYR A 554 16.25 14.58 19.86
N LYS A 555 15.64 15.24 20.83
CA LYS A 555 15.32 14.64 22.12
C LYS A 555 14.06 13.79 21.94
N PRO A 556 14.07 12.46 22.15
CA PRO A 556 12.88 11.64 21.97
C PRO A 556 11.80 11.98 23.01
N GLY A 557 10.55 11.73 22.64
CA GLY A 557 9.37 11.92 23.48
C GLY A 557 8.23 12.61 22.73
N LEU A 558 7.01 12.33 23.13
CA LEU A 558 5.80 12.78 22.43
C LEU A 558 5.73 14.31 22.27
N ARG A 559 6.05 15.07 23.31
CA ARG A 559 6.03 16.55 23.24
C ARG A 559 6.94 17.07 22.12
N GLN A 560 8.14 16.49 22.01
CA GLN A 560 9.10 16.89 21.00
C GLN A 560 8.66 16.50 19.60
N SER A 561 8.12 15.30 19.44
CA SER A 561 7.56 14.84 18.17
C SER A 561 6.37 15.72 17.72
N LEU A 562 5.51 16.10 18.65
CA LEU A 562 4.40 17.03 18.36
C LEU A 562 4.91 18.42 17.97
N MET A 563 5.95 18.90 18.63
CA MET A 563 6.57 20.20 18.28
C MET A 563 7.14 20.15 16.85
N LEU A 564 7.87 19.10 16.49
CA LEU A 564 8.41 18.93 15.13
C LEU A 564 7.29 18.86 14.08
N LYS A 565 6.19 18.16 14.35
CA LYS A 565 5.01 18.11 13.47
C LYS A 565 4.36 19.49 13.31
N LEU A 566 4.20 20.25 14.41
CA LEU A 566 3.69 21.61 14.36
C LEU A 566 4.62 22.54 13.54
N MET A 567 5.93 22.41 13.70
CA MET A 567 6.91 23.15 12.89
C MET A 567 6.75 22.83 11.39
N ARG A 568 6.55 21.57 11.02
CA ARG A 568 6.31 21.17 9.64
C ARG A 568 5.05 21.85 9.09
N ASP A 569 3.97 21.87 9.85
CA ASP A 569 2.70 22.50 9.43
C ASP A 569 2.81 24.01 9.32
N VAL A 570 3.52 24.65 10.25
CA VAL A 570 3.84 26.09 10.16
C VAL A 570 4.65 26.39 8.90
N MET A 571 5.69 25.62 8.63
CA MET A 571 6.50 25.80 7.40
C MET A 571 5.64 25.60 6.16
N GLN A 572 4.84 24.52 6.09
CA GLN A 572 3.94 24.26 4.97
C GLN A 572 3.01 25.47 4.70
N ASN A 573 2.43 26.04 5.74
CA ASN A 573 1.57 27.22 5.63
C ASN A 573 2.34 28.45 5.11
N ARG A 574 3.59 28.66 5.54
CA ARG A 574 4.45 29.74 5.02
C ARG A 574 4.82 29.55 3.55
N LEU A 575 5.16 28.31 3.18
CA LEU A 575 5.46 27.99 1.77
C LEU A 575 4.25 28.29 0.87
N LEU A 576 3.06 27.87 1.26
CA LEU A 576 1.83 28.12 0.49
C LEU A 576 1.51 29.62 0.43
N SER A 577 1.45 30.29 1.57
CA SER A 577 1.04 31.72 1.61
C SER A 577 2.02 32.65 0.91
N ILE A 578 3.32 32.38 0.99
CA ILE A 578 4.35 33.26 0.42
C ILE A 578 4.71 32.88 -1.01
N LEU A 579 5.11 31.61 -1.25
CA LEU A 579 5.61 31.23 -2.58
C LEU A 579 4.47 31.02 -3.59
N ARG A 580 3.35 30.46 -3.16
CA ARG A 580 2.20 30.19 -4.04
C ARG A 580 1.29 31.39 -4.15
N GLU A 581 0.77 31.90 -3.03
CA GLU A 581 -0.29 32.92 -3.05
C GLU A 581 0.26 34.34 -3.29
N LYS A 582 1.31 34.73 -2.55
CA LYS A 582 1.86 36.10 -2.66
C LYS A 582 2.78 36.28 -3.86
N LEU A 583 3.73 35.38 -4.08
CA LEU A 583 4.73 35.49 -5.15
C LEU A 583 4.27 34.82 -6.45
N ASN A 584 3.36 33.88 -6.39
CA ASN A 584 2.81 33.10 -7.51
C ASN A 584 3.90 32.48 -8.40
N ILE A 585 4.95 31.95 -7.77
CA ILE A 585 6.10 31.33 -8.47
C ILE A 585 6.16 29.82 -8.33
N VAL A 586 5.33 29.25 -7.46
CA VAL A 586 5.29 27.80 -7.15
C VAL A 586 3.84 27.35 -7.14
N TYR A 587 3.56 26.16 -7.67
CA TYR A 587 2.21 25.57 -7.60
C TYR A 587 1.98 24.75 -6.33
N SER A 588 2.87 23.80 -6.02
CA SER A 588 2.76 22.89 -4.89
C SER A 588 4.10 22.78 -4.14
N PRO A 589 4.44 23.79 -3.31
CA PRO A 589 5.59 23.65 -2.44
C PRO A 589 5.27 22.69 -1.31
N TYR A 590 6.27 21.95 -0.85
CA TYR A 590 6.06 20.86 0.10
C TYR A 590 7.07 20.91 1.25
N ALA A 591 6.58 20.72 2.47
CA ALA A 591 7.38 20.52 3.66
C ALA A 591 7.07 19.15 4.26
N ASP A 592 8.08 18.31 4.44
CA ASP A 592 7.96 16.99 5.04
C ASP A 592 8.85 16.86 6.28
N LEU A 593 8.45 15.93 7.14
CA LEU A 593 9.16 15.60 8.35
C LEU A 593 9.17 14.09 8.55
N TYR A 594 10.35 13.51 8.51
CA TYR A 594 10.57 12.16 8.99
C TYR A 594 11.33 12.21 10.32
N TYR A 595 10.90 11.42 11.29
CA TYR A 595 11.61 11.25 12.55
C TYR A 595 11.46 9.82 13.06
N ALA A 596 12.46 9.33 13.75
CA ALA A 596 12.47 8.02 14.38
C ALA A 596 13.24 8.09 15.70
N GLY A 597 12.70 7.47 16.76
CA GLY A 597 13.36 7.39 18.05
C GLY A 597 14.37 6.24 18.13
N VAL A 598 14.26 5.26 17.24
CA VAL A 598 15.05 4.02 17.20
C VAL A 598 15.62 3.83 15.81
N PRO A 599 16.86 3.42 15.62
CA PRO A 599 17.89 3.04 16.62
C PRO A 599 18.47 4.24 17.39
N GLN A 600 18.42 5.42 16.80
CA GLN A 600 18.87 6.68 17.36
C GLN A 600 17.85 7.76 17.07
N ALA A 601 17.54 8.62 18.04
CA ALA A 601 16.58 9.70 17.86
C ALA A 601 17.07 10.70 16.82
N LYS A 602 16.56 10.61 15.59
CA LYS A 602 16.90 11.44 14.43
C LYS A 602 15.67 12.05 13.81
N TYR A 603 15.86 13.23 13.21
CA TYR A 603 14.86 13.89 12.38
C TYR A 603 15.45 14.25 11.02
N ASN A 604 14.59 14.29 10.01
CA ASN A 604 14.86 14.84 8.69
C ASN A 604 13.73 15.81 8.35
N PHE A 605 14.06 17.06 8.20
CA PHE A 605 13.12 18.10 7.78
C PHE A 605 13.44 18.45 6.32
N TRP A 606 12.48 18.29 5.44
CA TRP A 606 12.67 18.40 4.00
C TRP A 606 11.71 19.41 3.41
N LEU A 607 12.25 20.36 2.61
CA LEU A 607 11.46 21.30 1.84
C LEU A 607 11.70 21.00 0.36
N GLU A 608 10.63 20.80 -0.41
CA GLU A 608 10.70 20.64 -1.85
C GLU A 608 9.94 21.77 -2.54
N VAL A 609 10.60 22.45 -3.47
CA VAL A 609 10.06 23.61 -4.18
C VAL A 609 10.42 23.50 -5.66
N ALA A 610 9.40 23.26 -6.51
CA ALA A 610 9.55 23.22 -7.97
C ALA A 610 9.19 24.57 -8.58
N VAL A 611 10.15 25.20 -9.29
CA VAL A 611 10.01 26.53 -9.88
C VAL A 611 10.50 26.56 -11.33
N LYS A 612 10.01 27.51 -12.14
CA LYS A 612 10.65 27.84 -13.41
C LYS A 612 12.08 28.34 -13.16
N ASN A 613 13.01 28.04 -14.06
CA ASN A 613 14.42 28.41 -13.92
C ASN A 613 14.62 29.91 -13.64
N GLU A 614 13.82 30.77 -14.27
CA GLU A 614 13.84 32.22 -14.07
C GLU A 614 13.49 32.67 -12.64
N ASN A 615 12.71 31.88 -11.93
CA ASN A 615 12.25 32.15 -10.56
C ASN A 615 13.12 31.49 -9.48
N ARG A 616 14.14 30.73 -9.87
CA ARG A 616 14.99 29.97 -8.94
C ARG A 616 15.57 30.83 -7.81
N ASN A 617 16.25 31.90 -8.18
CA ASN A 617 16.90 32.79 -7.19
C ASN A 617 15.89 33.49 -6.29
N LYS A 618 14.74 33.90 -6.87
CA LYS A 618 13.63 34.51 -6.11
C LYS A 618 13.03 33.53 -5.10
N ALA A 619 12.88 32.26 -5.49
CA ALA A 619 12.39 31.23 -4.58
C ALA A 619 13.39 30.95 -3.45
N MET A 620 14.68 30.85 -3.76
CA MET A 620 15.73 30.65 -2.74
C MET A 620 15.78 31.79 -1.74
N GLN A 621 15.76 33.04 -2.21
CA GLN A 621 15.72 34.21 -1.34
C GLN A 621 14.47 34.20 -0.43
N ALA A 622 13.30 33.89 -0.99
CA ALA A 622 12.06 33.82 -0.21
C ALA A 622 12.10 32.70 0.83
N LEU A 623 12.71 31.54 0.52
CA LEU A 623 12.91 30.45 1.49
C LEU A 623 13.82 30.88 2.64
N ASP A 624 14.94 31.55 2.33
CA ASP A 624 15.87 32.05 3.36
C ASP A 624 15.19 33.11 4.25
N GLU A 625 14.36 33.99 3.67
CA GLU A 625 13.57 34.98 4.43
C GLU A 625 12.52 34.30 5.34
N ILE A 626 11.80 33.27 4.83
CA ILE A 626 10.83 32.48 5.61
C ILE A 626 11.52 31.82 6.80
N ILE A 627 12.64 31.15 6.57
CA ILE A 627 13.39 30.45 7.61
C ILE A 627 13.87 31.43 8.67
N LYS A 628 14.45 32.56 8.24
CA LYS A 628 14.93 33.60 9.13
C LYS A 628 13.79 34.21 9.96
N ASP A 629 12.65 34.46 9.36
CA ASP A 629 11.47 34.99 10.05
C ASP A 629 11.01 34.02 11.17
N LEU A 630 10.87 32.71 10.84
CA LEU A 630 10.46 31.68 11.79
C LEU A 630 11.46 31.44 12.93
N GLN A 631 12.74 31.72 12.71
CA GLN A 631 13.79 31.66 13.74
C GLN A 631 13.81 32.91 14.66
N THR A 632 13.39 34.06 14.13
CA THR A 632 13.49 35.35 14.83
C THR A 632 12.18 35.73 15.50
N ASN A 633 11.06 35.46 14.87
CA ASN A 633 9.75 35.91 15.29
C ASN A 633 8.88 34.72 15.71
N CYS A 634 8.13 34.89 16.79
CA CYS A 634 7.11 33.92 17.19
C CYS A 634 5.91 33.97 16.26
N ILE A 635 5.35 32.80 15.93
CA ILE A 635 4.01 32.74 15.35
C ILE A 635 2.97 33.24 16.35
N SER A 636 1.80 33.66 15.87
CA SER A 636 0.74 34.10 16.76
C SER A 636 0.14 32.93 17.54
N GLU A 637 -0.33 33.21 18.76
CA GLU A 637 -1.11 32.26 19.57
C GLU A 637 -2.32 31.71 18.78
N GLY A 638 -3.00 32.57 18.02
CA GLY A 638 -4.14 32.18 17.21
C GLY A 638 -3.80 31.18 16.12
N GLU A 639 -2.65 31.33 15.46
CA GLU A 639 -2.14 30.38 14.46
C GLU A 639 -1.80 29.04 15.13
N LEU A 640 -1.03 29.05 16.21
CA LEU A 640 -0.66 27.84 16.93
C LEU A 640 -1.88 27.07 17.44
N ASN A 641 -2.87 27.77 17.98
CA ASN A 641 -4.09 27.18 18.50
C ASN A 641 -4.93 26.52 17.39
N LYS A 642 -4.99 27.08 16.17
CA LYS A 642 -5.65 26.45 15.03
C LYS A 642 -4.97 25.11 14.68
N LEU A 643 -3.64 25.07 14.64
CA LEU A 643 -2.89 23.85 14.35
C LEU A 643 -3.08 22.80 15.46
N LYS A 644 -3.00 23.21 16.73
CA LYS A 644 -3.29 22.32 17.86
C LYS A 644 -4.69 21.74 17.81
N MET A 645 -5.70 22.55 17.44
CA MET A 645 -7.08 22.07 17.28
C MET A 645 -7.19 21.03 16.18
N SER A 646 -6.50 21.20 15.05
CA SER A 646 -6.45 20.18 13.98
C SER A 646 -5.90 18.84 14.51
N PHE A 647 -4.83 18.87 15.29
CA PHE A 647 -4.25 17.65 15.89
C PHE A 647 -5.20 16.97 16.88
N LEU A 648 -5.91 17.77 17.70
CA LEU A 648 -6.91 17.24 18.63
C LEU A 648 -8.11 16.63 17.91
N VAL A 649 -8.56 17.25 16.82
CA VAL A 649 -9.65 16.71 15.98
C VAL A 649 -9.23 15.39 15.35
N THR A 650 -8.03 15.33 14.79
CA THR A 650 -7.49 14.08 14.20
C THR A 650 -7.39 12.98 15.25
N LYS A 651 -6.82 13.28 16.43
CA LYS A 651 -6.77 12.31 17.53
C LYS A 651 -8.17 11.84 17.97
N ARG A 652 -9.12 12.79 18.14
CA ARG A 652 -10.51 12.46 18.51
C ARG A 652 -11.16 11.56 17.47
N LYS A 653 -10.94 11.83 16.18
CA LYS A 653 -11.44 10.99 15.10
C LYS A 653 -10.90 9.57 15.21
N SER A 654 -9.59 9.39 15.34
CA SER A 654 -8.98 8.06 15.53
C SER A 654 -9.52 7.34 16.77
N LEU A 655 -9.81 8.08 17.85
CA LEU A 655 -10.42 7.52 19.07
C LEU A 655 -11.89 7.18 18.88
N SER A 656 -12.65 7.99 18.12
CA SER A 656 -14.09 7.77 17.90
C SER A 656 -14.38 6.68 16.87
N ASP A 657 -13.54 6.56 15.86
CA ASP A 657 -13.64 5.49 14.85
C ASP A 657 -13.28 4.13 15.45
N ASP A 658 -12.48 4.14 16.53
CA ASP A 658 -12.10 2.99 17.37
C ASP A 658 -11.70 1.74 16.57
N ALA A 659 -11.21 1.96 15.34
CA ALA A 659 -10.91 0.90 14.38
C ALA A 659 -9.68 0.09 14.82
N PRO A 660 -9.79 -1.24 14.93
CA PRO A 660 -8.69 -2.09 15.42
C PRO A 660 -7.39 -1.92 14.63
N ALA A 661 -7.48 -1.87 13.29
CA ALA A 661 -6.31 -1.74 12.43
C ALA A 661 -5.60 -0.38 12.61
N GLU A 662 -6.35 0.71 12.79
CA GLU A 662 -5.77 2.03 13.04
C GLU A 662 -5.06 2.08 14.40
N TRP A 663 -5.69 1.53 15.44
CA TRP A 663 -5.06 1.44 16.76
C TRP A 663 -3.79 0.61 16.76
N LYS A 664 -3.78 -0.51 16.05
CA LYS A 664 -2.55 -1.30 15.85
C LYS A 664 -1.43 -0.44 15.26
N ASN A 665 -1.73 0.35 14.21
CA ASN A 665 -0.74 1.22 13.57
C ASN A 665 -0.27 2.36 14.50
N VAL A 666 -1.17 2.98 15.25
CA VAL A 666 -0.82 4.02 16.24
C VAL A 666 0.14 3.47 17.29
N LEU A 667 -0.19 2.34 17.90
CA LEU A 667 0.65 1.72 18.94
C LEU A 667 2.00 1.24 18.40
N THR A 668 2.04 0.73 17.15
CA THR A 668 3.28 0.38 16.46
C THR A 668 4.17 1.61 16.23
N ASN A 669 3.59 2.71 15.78
CA ASN A 669 4.34 3.95 15.55
C ASN A 669 4.91 4.53 16.84
N LEU A 670 4.17 4.48 17.96
CA LEU A 670 4.69 4.87 19.27
C LEU A 670 5.91 4.03 19.66
N LEU A 671 5.84 2.71 19.46
CA LEU A 671 6.93 1.80 19.73
C LEU A 671 8.18 2.14 18.90
N HIS A 672 8.02 2.33 17.59
CA HIS A 672 9.13 2.61 16.67
C HIS A 672 9.75 4.00 16.90
N ASN A 673 8.94 4.97 17.31
CA ASN A 673 9.42 6.31 17.63
C ASN A 673 10.02 6.43 19.05
N GLY A 674 9.97 5.36 19.84
CA GLY A 674 10.40 5.39 21.23
C GLY A 674 9.55 6.31 22.12
N GLU A 675 8.28 6.50 21.74
CA GLU A 675 7.30 7.30 22.50
C GLU A 675 6.62 6.44 23.56
N SER A 676 6.36 7.00 24.73
CA SER A 676 5.74 6.26 25.83
C SER A 676 4.21 6.23 25.71
N LEU A 677 3.58 5.14 26.15
CA LEU A 677 2.12 5.07 26.27
C LEU A 677 1.58 6.07 27.29
N GLU A 678 2.34 6.36 28.34
CA GLU A 678 1.99 7.35 29.38
C GLU A 678 1.89 8.77 28.81
N ASP A 679 2.89 9.17 27.98
CA ASP A 679 2.83 10.49 27.32
C ASP A 679 1.69 10.54 26.31
N PHE A 680 1.41 9.45 25.61
CA PHE A 680 0.32 9.38 24.63
C PHE A 680 -1.06 9.39 25.30
N ASP A 681 -1.20 8.78 26.46
CA ASP A 681 -2.38 8.89 27.32
C ASP A 681 -2.63 10.37 27.70
N ASN A 682 -1.57 11.11 28.02
CA ASN A 682 -1.61 12.53 28.34
C ASN A 682 -1.43 13.48 27.13
N TYR A 683 -1.76 13.02 25.93
CA TYR A 683 -1.52 13.71 24.64
C TYR A 683 -2.01 15.17 24.65
N SER A 684 -3.22 15.41 25.14
CA SER A 684 -3.84 16.76 25.13
C SER A 684 -3.05 17.77 25.95
N ASN A 685 -2.52 17.37 27.10
CA ASN A 685 -1.70 18.24 27.92
C ASN A 685 -0.30 18.45 27.32
N CYS A 686 0.29 17.38 26.75
CA CYS A 686 1.54 17.51 25.99
C CYS A 686 1.40 18.54 24.85
N LEU A 687 0.33 18.44 24.07
CA LEU A 687 0.09 19.36 22.96
C LEU A 687 -0.17 20.80 23.44
N LYS A 688 -0.99 20.99 24.49
CA LYS A 688 -1.28 22.32 25.07
C LYS A 688 -0.02 23.00 25.61
N SER A 689 0.93 22.24 26.14
CA SER A 689 2.15 22.78 26.73
C SER A 689 3.12 23.42 25.74
N ILE A 690 2.94 23.19 24.43
CA ILE A 690 3.80 23.78 23.39
C ILE A 690 3.41 25.23 23.17
N THR A 691 4.36 26.15 23.22
CA THR A 691 4.17 27.59 23.08
C THR A 691 4.69 28.11 21.73
N PRO A 692 4.32 29.34 21.30
CA PRO A 692 4.92 29.97 20.11
C PRO A 692 6.44 30.09 20.21
N GLU A 693 6.96 30.32 21.40
CA GLU A 693 8.40 30.38 21.66
C GLU A 693 9.08 29.01 21.48
N ASP A 694 8.44 27.90 21.85
CA ASP A 694 8.94 26.56 21.57
C ASP A 694 9.08 26.32 20.06
N ILE A 695 8.11 26.78 19.27
CA ILE A 695 8.15 26.66 17.80
C ILE A 695 9.30 27.49 17.22
N ARG A 696 9.44 28.76 17.63
CA ARG A 696 10.54 29.63 17.22
C ARG A 696 11.90 28.98 17.54
N LYS A 697 12.07 28.55 18.79
CA LYS A 697 13.29 27.90 19.24
C LYS A 697 13.54 26.57 18.51
N GLY A 698 12.47 25.84 18.19
CA GLY A 698 12.56 24.64 17.36
C GLY A 698 13.13 24.94 15.98
N PHE A 699 12.70 26.01 15.30
CA PHE A 699 13.29 26.43 14.04
C PHE A 699 14.76 26.84 14.20
N GLU A 700 15.13 27.52 15.27
CA GLU A 700 16.52 27.87 15.58
C GLU A 700 17.38 26.61 15.79
N ASP A 701 16.86 25.61 16.50
CA ASP A 701 17.60 24.40 16.85
C ASP A 701 17.66 23.36 15.71
N TYR A 702 16.62 23.21 14.91
CA TYR A 702 16.46 22.10 13.95
C TYR A 702 16.58 22.52 12.49
N VAL A 703 16.23 23.76 12.11
CA VAL A 703 16.30 24.25 10.72
C VAL A 703 17.44 25.25 10.61
N ARG A 704 18.69 24.73 10.62
CA ARG A 704 19.91 25.56 10.65
C ARG A 704 20.42 25.84 9.26
N PRO A 705 20.36 27.10 8.75
CA PRO A 705 20.81 27.46 7.42
C PRO A 705 22.28 27.09 7.16
N GLU A 706 23.12 27.17 8.18
CA GLU A 706 24.56 26.84 8.11
C GLU A 706 24.83 25.32 7.96
N ARG A 707 23.80 24.47 8.14
CA ARG A 707 23.91 23.01 8.03
C ARG A 707 22.95 22.41 7.01
N VAL A 708 22.47 23.22 6.07
CA VAL A 708 21.58 22.76 5.03
C VAL A 708 22.32 21.97 3.96
N ALA A 709 21.72 20.89 3.50
CA ALA A 709 22.04 20.25 2.24
C ALA A 709 21.00 20.66 1.19
N LEU A 710 21.41 21.47 0.24
CA LEU A 710 20.60 21.87 -0.91
C LEU A 710 20.94 20.96 -2.09
N LEU A 711 20.03 20.04 -2.39
CA LEU A 711 20.09 19.17 -3.55
C LEU A 711 19.09 19.68 -4.57
N TYR A 712 19.51 19.94 -5.79
CA TYR A 712 18.58 20.47 -6.79
C TYR A 712 18.70 19.74 -8.12
N LYS A 713 17.55 19.56 -8.75
CA LYS A 713 17.44 19.05 -10.12
C LYS A 713 17.33 20.25 -11.05
N GLY A 714 18.31 20.45 -11.92
CA GLY A 714 18.35 21.60 -12.82
C GLY A 714 19.78 21.94 -13.25
N ASN A 715 19.92 23.01 -14.05
CA ASN A 715 21.23 23.48 -14.48
C ASN A 715 22.05 23.99 -13.29
N PRO A 716 23.37 23.82 -13.28
CA PRO A 716 24.26 24.37 -12.27
C PRO A 716 24.06 25.88 -12.07
N PHE A 717 24.36 26.37 -10.86
CA PHE A 717 24.29 27.80 -10.54
C PHE A 717 25.30 28.62 -11.33
#